data_a12a84bd721d384686f945847850afe5
#
_entry.id   a12a84bd721d384686f945847850afe5
#
_cell.length_a   1.000
_cell.length_b   1.000
_cell.length_c   1.000
_cell.angle_alpha   90.00
_cell.angle_beta   90.00
_cell.angle_gamma   90.00
#
_symmetry.space_group_name_H-M   'P 1'
#
loop_
_entity.id
_entity.type
_entity.pdbx_description
1 polymer ?
#
loop_
_entity_poly.entity_id
_entity_poly.type
_entity_poly.pdbx_seq_one_letter_code
_entity_poly.pdbx_strand_id
1 'polypeptide(L)'
;RGLGDVYKRQVFMKGSVKKAIIIIGVLIVLVICVLLNLRPVENFQQKYEGVDLSADVEGAVREGTYTKYLNAHEDAACPAEDIEVDLFAYMEGEGVEVYENYEGEEKALYTDTESTVTWKVNVPEAGFYNLYLEYITVESRGVAIERSVYINGELPFDDAGNIIFTRTWTDASEPKVDNQGNEIRPSQVEVYKWQSTFCKDDMGYIINPYQFYFEAGENTITMEGVNEPMVLKKLTLAAIDDSVTYEEYLANCPGEGNSETNINYVQVVQGEDSTIRSESSLYAKYDKSAPNTQPYSVTNTILNYVGGETWCSAGQWIEWEFSVPEDGYYNITVKGRQNYARGSVSSRTVYIDGEIPFEEMEEISFEYENDWNNLTLADADGNPYKIYLTEGTHTIRLEATLGGSGILLEELEDSIYRLNQIYRKLLVYTGATPDQYRDYNIDQVYPEVMEAMDLESKRLYKIVDEMVAYTGQKADKIATAQTLAQQLERFVEKPNKITEEFTTFKDNITSLGTAVLNMGETKLDIDYLVITSTDTEPEKDEANFFSKMWHEIKAFAATFYVDYDAVGDVYEENDEEVVTVWILSGRDQGTILKSMVDDTFTPDTGIKVNVEVVAANALLSAVMAGRGPDVVLSVGADQPVNYALRGAAEDLTQFEDYQEVLSSYTESSYQQYCLDGAIYAIPETQTFNVMFYSCLLYTSPSPRDA
;
A
#
# COMPACT_ATOMS: atom_id res chain seq x y z
N ARG A 1 45.99 58.69 28.87
CA ARG A 1 45.98 57.46 28.08
C ARG A 1 45.49 56.20 28.85
N GLY A 2 45.33 56.23 30.19
CA GLY A 2 45.02 55.07 31.02
C GLY A 2 43.49 54.79 31.21
N LEU A 3 42.63 55.78 31.11
CA LEU A 3 41.20 55.64 31.37
C LEU A 3 40.39 55.11 30.17
N GLY A 4 40.87 55.25 28.93
CA GLY A 4 40.24 54.79 27.74
C GLY A 4 40.32 53.25 27.57
N ASP A 5 41.39 52.61 28.05
CA ASP A 5 41.63 51.18 27.96
C ASP A 5 40.83 50.41 28.99
N VAL A 6 40.55 50.95 30.16
CA VAL A 6 39.69 50.28 31.18
C VAL A 6 38.23 50.30 30.74
N TYR A 7 37.78 51.39 30.10
CA TYR A 7 36.37 51.40 29.57
C TYR A 7 36.18 50.51 28.38
N LYS A 8 37.17 50.40 27.47
CA LYS A 8 37.09 49.40 26.37
C LYS A 8 37.10 47.99 26.89
N ARG A 9 37.88 47.63 27.90
CA ARG A 9 37.85 46.27 28.51
C ARG A 9 36.53 45.97 29.21
N GLN A 10 35.89 46.90 29.89
CA GLN A 10 34.57 46.69 30.52
C GLN A 10 33.45 46.55 29.52
N VAL A 11 33.48 47.29 28.40
CA VAL A 11 32.48 47.13 27.31
C VAL A 11 32.67 45.81 26.57
N PHE A 12 33.92 45.36 26.36
CA PHE A 12 34.22 44.08 25.76
C PHE A 12 33.85 42.92 26.68
N MET A 13 34.09 43.00 27.98
CA MET A 13 33.64 42.00 28.96
C MET A 13 32.12 41.92 29.08
N LYS A 14 31.41 43.07 29.06
CA LYS A 14 29.92 43.06 29.05
C LYS A 14 29.34 42.46 27.77
N GLY A 15 30.00 42.61 26.63
CA GLY A 15 29.59 42.01 25.36
C GLY A 15 29.81 40.49 25.34
N SER A 16 30.93 40.01 25.88
CA SER A 16 31.21 38.57 25.97
C SER A 16 30.30 37.84 26.99
N VAL A 17 30.01 38.49 28.11
CA VAL A 17 29.08 37.93 29.12
C VAL A 17 27.66 37.90 28.58
N LYS A 18 27.19 38.90 27.81
CA LYS A 18 25.88 38.83 27.12
C LYS A 18 25.84 37.71 26.09
N LYS A 19 26.88 37.53 25.29
CA LYS A 19 26.98 36.39 24.33
C LYS A 19 27.00 35.05 25.05
N ALA A 20 27.74 34.92 26.16
CA ALA A 20 27.74 33.70 26.96
C ALA A 20 26.35 33.38 27.56
N ILE A 21 25.64 34.39 28.06
CA ILE A 21 24.27 34.23 28.57
C ILE A 21 23.31 33.79 27.46
N ILE A 22 23.42 34.35 26.25
CA ILE A 22 22.60 33.97 25.11
C ILE A 22 22.92 32.49 24.70
N ILE A 23 24.19 32.11 24.62
CA ILE A 23 24.60 30.73 24.30
C ILE A 23 24.11 29.76 25.37
N ILE A 24 24.23 30.10 26.66
CA ILE A 24 23.70 29.27 27.74
C ILE A 24 22.17 29.18 27.66
N GLY A 25 21.49 30.27 27.35
CA GLY A 25 20.02 30.27 27.14
C GLY A 25 19.60 29.35 26.00
N VAL A 26 20.29 29.40 24.85
CA VAL A 26 20.06 28.51 23.70
C VAL A 26 20.33 27.03 24.07
N LEU A 27 21.44 26.78 24.79
CA LEU A 27 21.75 25.42 25.27
C LEU A 27 20.70 24.90 26.26
N ILE A 28 20.21 25.73 27.17
CA ILE A 28 19.12 25.33 28.08
C ILE A 28 17.84 25.03 27.30
N VAL A 29 17.47 25.85 26.32
CA VAL A 29 16.31 25.59 25.45
C VAL A 29 16.49 24.30 24.68
N LEU A 30 17.68 24.06 24.10
CA LEU A 30 18.01 22.79 23.42
C LEU A 30 17.89 21.57 24.36
N VAL A 31 18.45 21.68 25.58
CA VAL A 31 18.33 20.62 26.59
C VAL A 31 16.86 20.39 26.99
N ILE A 32 16.09 21.45 27.16
CA ILE A 32 14.66 21.36 27.46
C ILE A 32 13.91 20.70 26.26
N CYS A 33 14.22 21.07 25.02
CA CYS A 33 13.65 20.44 23.84
C CYS A 33 14.02 18.94 23.77
N VAL A 34 15.27 18.57 24.05
CA VAL A 34 15.70 17.18 24.12
C VAL A 34 14.98 16.44 25.26
N LEU A 35 14.89 17.02 26.46
CA LEU A 35 14.19 16.41 27.59
C LEU A 35 12.66 16.29 27.36
N LEU A 36 12.07 17.20 26.59
CA LEU A 36 10.66 17.11 26.20
C LEU A 36 10.42 16.01 25.15
N ASN A 37 11.42 15.73 24.30
CA ASN A 37 11.38 14.61 23.35
C ASN A 37 11.78 13.26 24.01
N LEU A 38 12.43 13.28 25.17
CA LEU A 38 12.75 12.09 25.96
C LEU A 38 11.66 11.78 27.00
N ARG A 39 10.42 12.25 26.80
CA ARG A 39 9.33 11.80 27.67
C ARG A 39 9.21 10.28 27.54
N PRO A 40 9.21 9.57 28.68
CA PRO A 40 8.93 8.14 28.64
C PRO A 40 7.59 7.95 27.94
N VAL A 41 7.51 6.94 27.10
CA VAL A 41 6.25 6.49 26.50
C VAL A 41 5.28 6.25 27.65
N GLU A 42 4.10 6.85 27.59
CA GLU A 42 3.06 6.62 28.60
C GLU A 42 2.67 5.15 28.49
N ASN A 43 2.85 4.40 29.55
CA ASN A 43 2.43 3.01 29.64
C ASN A 43 1.09 2.97 30.38
N PHE A 44 0.07 2.44 29.71
CA PHE A 44 -1.30 2.37 30.24
C PHE A 44 -1.61 1.01 30.86
N GLN A 45 -0.65 0.12 31.00
CA GLN A 45 -0.82 -1.25 31.53
C GLN A 45 -1.69 -1.31 32.79
N GLN A 46 -1.54 -0.38 33.72
CA GLN A 46 -2.34 -0.33 34.96
C GLN A 46 -3.84 -0.12 34.70
N LYS A 47 -4.25 0.36 33.53
CA LYS A 47 -5.64 0.60 33.18
C LYS A 47 -6.36 -0.64 32.69
N TYR A 48 -5.63 -1.59 32.10
CA TYR A 48 -6.20 -2.81 31.53
C TYR A 48 -5.67 -4.11 32.16
N GLU A 49 -4.60 -4.08 32.94
CA GLU A 49 -4.03 -5.26 33.60
C GLU A 49 -5.08 -5.96 34.48
N GLY A 50 -5.27 -7.28 34.24
CA GLY A 50 -6.22 -8.10 34.97
C GLY A 50 -7.69 -7.95 34.57
N VAL A 51 -7.97 -7.24 33.46
CA VAL A 51 -9.29 -7.14 32.85
C VAL A 51 -9.43 -8.19 31.76
N ASP A 52 -10.55 -8.88 31.70
CA ASP A 52 -10.90 -9.76 30.60
C ASP A 52 -11.30 -8.92 29.38
N LEU A 53 -10.34 -8.71 28.46
CA LEU A 53 -10.55 -7.91 27.27
C LEU A 53 -11.25 -8.69 26.13
N SER A 54 -11.38 -10.02 26.24
CA SER A 54 -12.11 -10.85 25.29
C SER A 54 -13.62 -10.85 25.51
N ALA A 55 -14.08 -10.33 26.67
CA ALA A 55 -15.49 -10.34 27.04
C ALA A 55 -16.37 -9.59 26.02
N ASP A 56 -17.44 -10.22 25.60
CA ASP A 56 -18.48 -9.60 24.80
C ASP A 56 -19.48 -8.84 25.70
N VAL A 57 -19.85 -7.63 25.30
CA VAL A 57 -20.87 -6.82 25.96
C VAL A 57 -22.09 -6.71 25.04
N GLU A 58 -23.28 -6.94 25.58
CA GLU A 58 -24.55 -6.92 24.85
C GLU A 58 -24.73 -5.61 24.06
N GLY A 59 -24.94 -5.74 22.74
CA GLY A 59 -25.13 -4.61 21.82
C GLY A 59 -23.85 -3.91 21.38
N ALA A 60 -22.69 -4.55 21.61
CA ALA A 60 -21.38 -4.13 21.12
C ALA A 60 -20.52 -5.35 20.74
N VAL A 61 -21.08 -6.26 19.95
CA VAL A 61 -20.43 -7.52 19.53
C VAL A 61 -20.22 -7.48 18.02
N ARG A 62 -19.05 -7.89 17.54
CA ARG A 62 -18.79 -8.21 16.13
C ARG A 62 -18.81 -9.74 15.98
N GLU A 63 -19.77 -10.25 15.24
CA GLU A 63 -19.89 -11.67 14.89
C GLU A 63 -19.20 -11.91 13.55
N GLY A 64 -18.92 -13.18 13.22
CA GLY A 64 -18.37 -13.58 11.94
C GLY A 64 -16.87 -13.33 11.76
N THR A 65 -16.13 -12.86 12.77
CA THR A 65 -14.69 -12.64 12.67
C THR A 65 -13.93 -13.97 12.66
N TYR A 66 -12.78 -13.98 11.93
CA TYR A 66 -11.90 -15.15 11.89
C TYR A 66 -11.41 -15.57 13.27
N THR A 67 -11.07 -14.61 14.14
CA THR A 67 -10.67 -14.87 15.52
C THR A 67 -11.74 -15.59 16.32
N LYS A 68 -13.03 -15.22 16.17
CA LYS A 68 -14.15 -15.96 16.82
C LYS A 68 -14.32 -17.36 16.24
N TYR A 69 -14.12 -17.51 14.93
CA TYR A 69 -14.17 -18.83 14.28
C TYR A 69 -13.08 -19.76 14.84
N LEU A 70 -11.85 -19.29 14.97
CA LEU A 70 -10.76 -20.07 15.58
C LEU A 70 -11.06 -20.44 17.04
N ASN A 71 -11.52 -19.48 17.85
CA ASN A 71 -11.87 -19.71 19.25
C ASN A 71 -13.01 -20.71 19.42
N ALA A 72 -13.97 -20.77 18.48
CA ALA A 72 -15.03 -21.77 18.49
C ALA A 72 -14.53 -23.21 18.27
N HIS A 73 -13.32 -23.38 17.76
CA HIS A 73 -12.68 -24.66 17.45
C HIS A 73 -11.30 -24.79 18.13
N GLU A 74 -11.06 -24.09 19.26
CA GLU A 74 -9.75 -24.02 19.93
C GLU A 74 -9.11 -25.37 20.28
N ASP A 75 -9.96 -26.41 20.49
CA ASP A 75 -9.54 -27.79 20.79
C ASP A 75 -9.33 -28.65 19.53
N ALA A 76 -9.49 -28.11 18.32
CA ALA A 76 -9.38 -28.87 17.06
C ALA A 76 -7.92 -29.28 16.79
N ALA A 77 -7.74 -30.47 16.23
CA ALA A 77 -6.44 -30.97 15.82
C ALA A 77 -5.95 -30.25 14.54
N CYS A 78 -4.63 -30.31 14.31
CA CYS A 78 -4.01 -29.97 13.03
C CYS A 78 -3.48 -31.28 12.40
N PRO A 79 -4.24 -31.95 11.54
CA PRO A 79 -3.80 -33.22 10.91
C PRO A 79 -2.58 -32.99 10.00
N ALA A 80 -1.71 -34.00 9.96
CA ALA A 80 -0.41 -33.90 9.28
C ALA A 80 -0.41 -34.41 7.82
N GLU A 81 -1.56 -34.82 7.28
CA GLU A 81 -1.65 -35.38 5.90
C GLU A 81 -2.46 -34.45 5.00
N ASP A 82 -1.92 -34.16 3.84
CA ASP A 82 -2.63 -33.41 2.79
C ASP A 82 -3.74 -34.26 2.18
N ILE A 83 -4.83 -33.60 1.79
CA ILE A 83 -5.96 -34.23 1.11
C ILE A 83 -6.20 -33.49 -0.22
N GLU A 84 -5.91 -34.14 -1.34
CA GLU A 84 -6.17 -33.60 -2.66
C GLU A 84 -7.66 -33.73 -3.02
N VAL A 85 -8.25 -32.64 -3.51
CA VAL A 85 -9.62 -32.58 -3.98
C VAL A 85 -9.68 -32.93 -5.48
N ASP A 86 -10.47 -33.92 -5.85
CA ASP A 86 -10.71 -34.21 -7.27
C ASP A 86 -11.53 -33.06 -7.89
N LEU A 87 -10.86 -32.14 -8.58
CA LEU A 87 -11.48 -30.98 -9.21
C LEU A 87 -12.54 -31.32 -10.25
N PHE A 88 -12.44 -32.53 -10.87
CA PHE A 88 -13.30 -32.91 -11.96
C PHE A 88 -14.53 -33.77 -11.51
N ALA A 89 -14.53 -34.18 -10.23
CA ALA A 89 -15.63 -34.86 -9.59
C ALA A 89 -16.54 -33.93 -8.78
N TYR A 90 -16.78 -32.71 -9.28
CA TYR A 90 -17.68 -31.76 -8.61
C TYR A 90 -19.15 -32.25 -8.64
N MET A 91 -19.90 -31.95 -7.57
CA MET A 91 -21.32 -32.34 -7.43
C MET A 91 -22.22 -31.42 -8.22
N GLU A 92 -21.99 -30.13 -8.11
CA GLU A 92 -22.73 -29.05 -8.75
C GLU A 92 -21.72 -28.07 -9.36
N GLY A 93 -22.01 -27.57 -10.56
CA GLY A 93 -21.19 -26.61 -11.25
C GLY A 93 -22.01 -25.75 -12.19
N GLU A 94 -21.98 -24.43 -11.97
CA GLU A 94 -22.53 -23.42 -12.86
C GLU A 94 -21.40 -22.46 -13.24
N GLY A 95 -21.31 -22.08 -14.51
CA GLY A 95 -20.21 -21.23 -14.99
C GLY A 95 -18.83 -21.91 -14.96
N VAL A 96 -18.77 -23.24 -15.08
CA VAL A 96 -17.53 -24.02 -15.07
C VAL A 96 -17.38 -24.82 -16.37
N GLU A 97 -16.13 -24.98 -16.83
CA GLU A 97 -15.80 -25.77 -18.01
C GLU A 97 -14.50 -26.55 -17.78
N VAL A 98 -14.46 -27.80 -18.24
CA VAL A 98 -13.24 -28.62 -18.19
C VAL A 98 -12.44 -28.40 -19.47
N TYR A 99 -11.24 -27.85 -19.36
CA TYR A 99 -10.30 -27.71 -20.47
C TYR A 99 -9.38 -28.92 -20.52
N GLU A 100 -9.18 -29.44 -21.72
CA GLU A 100 -8.25 -30.55 -21.97
C GLU A 100 -6.98 -30.01 -22.66
N ASN A 101 -5.81 -30.50 -22.23
CA ASN A 101 -4.48 -30.06 -22.72
C ASN A 101 -4.29 -28.55 -22.67
N TYR A 102 -4.59 -27.95 -21.51
CA TYR A 102 -4.50 -26.50 -21.29
C TYR A 102 -3.19 -26.14 -20.58
N GLU A 103 -2.37 -25.28 -21.23
CA GLU A 103 -1.11 -24.74 -20.70
C GLU A 103 -0.18 -25.82 -20.07
N GLY A 104 -0.07 -26.97 -20.75
CA GLY A 104 0.80 -28.08 -20.34
C GLY A 104 0.14 -29.10 -19.40
N GLU A 105 -1.05 -28.84 -18.88
CA GLU A 105 -1.81 -29.75 -18.03
C GLU A 105 -2.79 -30.61 -18.88
N GLU A 106 -2.94 -31.87 -18.51
CA GLU A 106 -3.86 -32.79 -19.21
C GLU A 106 -5.32 -32.31 -19.09
N LYS A 107 -5.67 -31.81 -17.90
CA LYS A 107 -6.99 -31.21 -17.60
C LYS A 107 -6.85 -30.04 -16.65
N ALA A 108 -7.70 -29.05 -16.83
CA ALA A 108 -7.85 -27.92 -15.94
C ALA A 108 -9.32 -27.47 -15.86
N LEU A 109 -9.73 -26.88 -14.76
CA LEU A 109 -11.09 -26.45 -14.52
C LEU A 109 -11.20 -24.93 -14.65
N TYR A 110 -11.84 -24.46 -15.70
CA TYR A 110 -12.20 -23.05 -15.87
C TYR A 110 -13.39 -22.68 -14.97
N THR A 111 -13.32 -21.54 -14.30
CA THR A 111 -14.39 -20.95 -13.49
C THR A 111 -14.61 -19.51 -13.91
N ASP A 112 -15.86 -19.19 -14.27
CA ASP A 112 -16.25 -17.84 -14.72
C ASP A 112 -16.40 -16.85 -13.54
N THR A 113 -16.62 -15.59 -13.85
CA THR A 113 -16.82 -14.50 -12.90
C THR A 113 -17.96 -14.75 -11.91
N GLU A 114 -19.07 -15.32 -12.35
CA GLU A 114 -20.25 -15.64 -11.53
C GLU A 114 -20.42 -17.18 -11.38
N SER A 115 -19.30 -17.91 -11.34
CA SER A 115 -19.34 -19.36 -11.23
C SER A 115 -19.68 -19.83 -9.82
N THR A 116 -20.30 -21.00 -9.71
CA THR A 116 -20.44 -21.73 -8.44
C THR A 116 -20.02 -23.16 -8.68
N VAL A 117 -19.11 -23.69 -7.87
CA VAL A 117 -18.68 -25.08 -7.96
C VAL A 117 -18.56 -25.69 -6.56
N THR A 118 -19.12 -26.90 -6.40
CA THR A 118 -19.13 -27.62 -5.12
C THR A 118 -18.45 -28.97 -5.27
N TRP A 119 -17.44 -29.25 -4.49
CA TRP A 119 -16.74 -30.52 -4.39
C TRP A 119 -17.10 -31.25 -3.11
N LYS A 120 -17.05 -32.58 -3.17
CA LYS A 120 -17.02 -33.42 -1.99
C LYS A 120 -15.62 -33.85 -1.66
N VAL A 121 -15.27 -33.76 -0.39
CA VAL A 121 -14.02 -34.27 0.14
C VAL A 121 -14.27 -35.17 1.34
N ASN A 122 -13.56 -36.30 1.43
CA ASN A 122 -13.64 -37.16 2.59
C ASN A 122 -12.42 -36.91 3.48
N VAL A 123 -12.65 -36.35 4.66
CA VAL A 123 -11.61 -35.96 5.64
C VAL A 123 -11.48 -37.09 6.67
N PRO A 124 -10.31 -37.75 6.77
CA PRO A 124 -10.13 -38.90 7.69
C PRO A 124 -10.20 -38.51 9.16
N GLU A 125 -9.66 -37.33 9.50
CA GLU A 125 -9.55 -36.80 10.85
C GLU A 125 -10.07 -35.37 10.91
N ALA A 126 -10.93 -35.06 11.89
CA ALA A 126 -11.47 -33.72 12.05
C ALA A 126 -10.36 -32.76 12.52
N GLY A 127 -10.32 -31.57 11.92
CA GLY A 127 -9.33 -30.60 12.29
C GLY A 127 -9.23 -29.44 11.32
N PHE A 128 -8.22 -28.61 11.53
CA PHE A 128 -7.91 -27.48 10.69
C PHE A 128 -6.98 -27.87 9.53
N TYR A 129 -7.27 -27.32 8.35
CA TYR A 129 -6.47 -27.42 7.15
C TYR A 129 -6.36 -26.05 6.49
N ASN A 130 -5.26 -25.78 5.79
CA ASN A 130 -5.17 -24.66 4.86
C ASN A 130 -5.72 -25.06 3.49
N LEU A 131 -6.34 -24.15 2.77
CA LEU A 131 -6.73 -24.37 1.37
C LEU A 131 -5.63 -23.86 0.45
N TYR A 132 -4.94 -24.78 -0.22
CA TYR A 132 -3.90 -24.53 -1.21
C TYR A 132 -4.46 -24.72 -2.61
N LEU A 133 -4.19 -23.73 -3.50
CA LEU A 133 -4.65 -23.73 -4.87
C LEU A 133 -3.49 -23.51 -5.84
N GLU A 134 -3.57 -24.23 -7.00
CA GLU A 134 -2.77 -23.89 -8.17
C GLU A 134 -3.69 -23.44 -9.28
N TYR A 135 -3.42 -22.24 -9.81
CA TYR A 135 -4.28 -21.56 -10.77
C TYR A 135 -3.50 -20.81 -11.83
N ILE A 136 -4.18 -20.48 -12.92
CA ILE A 136 -3.67 -19.56 -13.93
C ILE A 136 -4.76 -18.52 -14.25
N THR A 137 -4.34 -17.29 -14.46
CA THR A 137 -5.20 -16.19 -14.89
C THR A 137 -5.55 -16.32 -16.36
N VAL A 138 -6.67 -15.76 -16.78
CA VAL A 138 -7.09 -15.70 -18.18
C VAL A 138 -7.31 -14.25 -18.61
N GLU A 139 -7.28 -13.99 -19.91
CA GLU A 139 -7.53 -12.67 -20.46
C GLU A 139 -8.92 -12.16 -20.06
N SER A 140 -8.97 -11.02 -19.39
CA SER A 140 -10.19 -10.40 -18.89
C SER A 140 -9.95 -8.91 -18.59
N ARG A 141 -10.65 -8.31 -17.63
CA ARG A 141 -10.48 -6.88 -17.30
C ARG A 141 -9.16 -6.52 -16.62
N GLY A 142 -8.39 -7.53 -16.14
CA GLY A 142 -7.08 -7.34 -15.52
C GLY A 142 -7.12 -6.82 -14.07
N VAL A 143 -8.24 -7.01 -13.38
CA VAL A 143 -8.35 -6.71 -11.94
C VAL A 143 -8.16 -8.00 -11.12
N ALA A 144 -8.12 -7.89 -9.79
CA ALA A 144 -7.96 -9.04 -8.91
C ALA A 144 -9.10 -10.06 -9.09
N ILE A 145 -8.75 -11.33 -8.94
CA ILE A 145 -9.73 -12.44 -8.94
C ILE A 145 -10.23 -12.59 -7.51
N GLU A 146 -11.56 -12.63 -7.35
CA GLU A 146 -12.20 -12.75 -6.04
C GLU A 146 -13.09 -13.98 -6.00
N ARG A 147 -13.02 -14.73 -4.90
CA ARG A 147 -13.82 -15.93 -4.65
C ARG A 147 -14.34 -15.96 -3.23
N SER A 148 -15.59 -16.42 -3.06
CA SER A 148 -16.12 -16.79 -1.76
C SER A 148 -15.95 -18.29 -1.53
N VAL A 149 -15.58 -18.70 -0.34
CA VAL A 149 -15.36 -20.10 0.05
C VAL A 149 -16.32 -20.49 1.17
N TYR A 150 -17.13 -21.52 0.91
CA TYR A 150 -18.07 -22.09 1.88
C TYR A 150 -17.65 -23.52 2.25
N ILE A 151 -17.74 -23.84 3.52
CA ILE A 151 -17.51 -25.19 4.04
C ILE A 151 -18.84 -25.75 4.54
N ASN A 152 -19.24 -26.92 4.05
CA ASN A 152 -20.52 -27.56 4.37
C ASN A 152 -21.75 -26.67 4.15
N GLY A 153 -21.66 -25.74 3.18
CA GLY A 153 -22.74 -24.80 2.81
C GLY A 153 -22.86 -23.59 3.70
N GLU A 154 -21.96 -23.39 4.65
CA GLU A 154 -21.90 -22.21 5.52
C GLU A 154 -20.63 -21.38 5.22
N LEU A 155 -20.73 -20.05 5.31
CA LEU A 155 -19.58 -19.15 5.28
C LEU A 155 -18.89 -19.27 6.65
N PRO A 156 -17.62 -19.74 6.73
CA PRO A 156 -17.00 -20.05 8.01
C PRO A 156 -16.70 -18.78 8.84
N PHE A 157 -16.31 -17.70 8.16
CA PHE A 157 -16.09 -16.36 8.73
C PHE A 157 -16.25 -15.32 7.61
N ASP A 158 -16.43 -14.05 7.99
CA ASP A 158 -16.78 -12.98 7.04
C ASP A 158 -15.77 -12.86 5.88
N ASP A 159 -14.46 -12.95 6.17
CA ASP A 159 -13.40 -12.75 5.19
C ASP A 159 -13.27 -13.91 4.19
N ALA A 160 -13.76 -15.11 4.53
CA ALA A 160 -13.89 -16.22 3.56
C ALA A 160 -14.85 -15.91 2.40
N GLY A 161 -15.66 -14.87 2.56
CA GLY A 161 -16.52 -14.32 1.50
C GLY A 161 -15.78 -13.53 0.43
N ASN A 162 -14.50 -13.21 0.62
CA ASN A 162 -13.70 -12.44 -0.35
C ASN A 162 -12.22 -12.84 -0.31
N ILE A 163 -11.91 -14.01 -0.85
CA ILE A 163 -10.52 -14.47 -1.03
C ILE A 163 -9.97 -13.93 -2.35
N ILE A 164 -8.84 -13.24 -2.28
CA ILE A 164 -8.19 -12.62 -3.44
C ILE A 164 -7.07 -13.48 -4.01
N PHE A 165 -7.05 -13.60 -5.35
CA PHE A 165 -5.99 -14.25 -6.10
C PHE A 165 -5.34 -13.25 -7.04
N THR A 166 -4.03 -13.09 -6.94
CA THR A 166 -3.26 -12.09 -7.67
C THR A 166 -3.03 -12.48 -9.13
N ARG A 167 -2.79 -11.48 -9.98
CA ARG A 167 -2.29 -11.65 -11.35
C ARG A 167 -0.78 -11.46 -11.36
N THR A 168 -0.15 -11.80 -12.48
CA THR A 168 1.29 -11.60 -12.67
C THR A 168 1.53 -10.64 -13.82
N TRP A 169 2.39 -9.65 -13.60
CA TRP A 169 2.69 -8.59 -14.57
C TRP A 169 4.19 -8.48 -14.81
N THR A 170 4.56 -8.01 -16.01
CA THR A 170 5.94 -7.70 -16.38
C THR A 170 5.97 -6.49 -17.31
N ASP A 171 7.17 -5.96 -17.58
CA ASP A 171 7.36 -4.91 -18.56
C ASP A 171 7.19 -5.46 -19.99
N ALA A 172 6.46 -4.75 -20.85
CA ALA A 172 6.25 -5.16 -22.23
C ALA A 172 7.54 -5.11 -23.08
N SER A 173 8.50 -4.30 -22.68
CA SER A 173 9.79 -4.10 -23.38
C SER A 173 10.79 -3.45 -22.42
N GLU A 174 12.06 -3.43 -22.82
CA GLU A 174 13.06 -2.58 -22.19
C GLU A 174 12.67 -1.09 -22.27
N PRO A 175 13.10 -0.25 -21.30
CA PRO A 175 12.85 1.18 -21.34
C PRO A 175 13.37 1.82 -22.62
N LYS A 176 12.54 2.59 -23.32
CA LYS A 176 12.96 3.39 -24.47
C LYS A 176 13.64 4.67 -23.97
N VAL A 177 14.66 5.14 -24.69
CA VAL A 177 15.38 6.38 -24.35
C VAL A 177 14.95 7.47 -25.33
N ASP A 178 14.49 8.62 -24.83
CA ASP A 178 14.13 9.78 -25.64
C ASP A 178 15.37 10.51 -26.19
N ASN A 179 15.18 11.49 -27.06
CA ASN A 179 16.27 12.24 -27.68
C ASN A 179 17.02 13.19 -26.72
N GLN A 180 16.54 13.33 -25.49
CA GLN A 180 17.18 14.05 -24.39
C GLN A 180 17.97 13.11 -23.47
N GLY A 181 17.87 11.80 -23.66
CA GLY A 181 18.52 10.79 -22.84
C GLY A 181 17.74 10.44 -21.59
N ASN A 182 16.42 10.68 -21.55
CA ASN A 182 15.54 10.22 -20.50
C ASN A 182 14.95 8.85 -20.87
N GLU A 183 14.83 7.97 -19.90
CA GLU A 183 14.14 6.71 -20.04
C GLU A 183 12.63 6.91 -19.92
N ILE A 184 11.91 6.26 -20.83
CA ILE A 184 10.47 6.19 -20.88
C ILE A 184 10.08 4.83 -20.31
N ARG A 185 9.25 4.86 -19.26
CA ARG A 185 8.75 3.64 -18.62
C ARG A 185 7.96 2.80 -19.63
N PRO A 186 8.25 1.49 -19.74
CA PRO A 186 7.47 0.59 -20.57
C PRO A 186 6.06 0.38 -20.01
N SER A 187 5.12 0.03 -20.88
CA SER A 187 3.80 -0.43 -20.48
C SER A 187 3.89 -1.80 -19.80
N GLN A 188 2.92 -2.09 -18.92
CA GLN A 188 2.85 -3.37 -18.23
C GLN A 188 1.98 -4.34 -19.02
N VAL A 189 2.38 -5.60 -19.08
CA VAL A 189 1.63 -6.69 -19.70
C VAL A 189 1.43 -7.82 -18.70
N GLU A 190 0.28 -8.47 -18.76
CA GLU A 190 0.00 -9.63 -17.94
C GLU A 190 0.75 -10.86 -18.44
N VAL A 191 1.25 -11.66 -17.52
CA VAL A 191 1.93 -12.94 -17.77
C VAL A 191 1.03 -14.08 -17.34
N TYR A 192 0.58 -14.89 -18.29
CA TYR A 192 -0.24 -16.07 -18.03
C TYR A 192 0.67 -17.26 -17.70
N LYS A 193 0.80 -17.55 -16.40
CA LYS A 193 1.56 -18.70 -15.89
C LYS A 193 0.86 -19.33 -14.72
N TRP A 194 1.11 -20.63 -14.50
CA TRP A 194 0.63 -21.31 -13.30
C TRP A 194 1.24 -20.68 -12.06
N GLN A 195 0.40 -20.38 -11.09
CA GLN A 195 0.72 -19.81 -9.81
C GLN A 195 0.14 -20.68 -8.70
N SER A 196 0.74 -20.65 -7.54
CA SER A 196 0.25 -21.34 -6.35
C SER A 196 0.06 -20.37 -5.22
N THR A 197 -0.98 -20.55 -4.42
CA THR A 197 -1.22 -19.76 -3.22
C THR A 197 -2.10 -20.52 -2.24
N PHE A 198 -2.05 -20.11 -1.00
CA PHE A 198 -3.05 -20.44 0.01
C PHE A 198 -4.18 -19.42 0.02
N CYS A 199 -5.36 -19.82 0.51
CA CYS A 199 -6.38 -18.85 0.91
C CYS A 199 -5.84 -18.07 2.12
N LYS A 200 -5.66 -16.75 1.98
CA LYS A 200 -5.09 -15.89 3.00
C LYS A 200 -5.83 -14.55 3.11
N ASP A 201 -5.56 -13.84 4.16
CA ASP A 201 -6.10 -12.51 4.40
C ASP A 201 -5.53 -11.50 3.40
N ASP A 202 -6.40 -10.81 2.67
CA ASP A 202 -6.03 -9.79 1.69
C ASP A 202 -5.72 -8.43 2.35
N MET A 203 -6.25 -8.19 3.55
CA MET A 203 -5.94 -6.99 4.33
C MET A 203 -4.56 -7.10 5.02
N GLY A 204 -4.03 -8.31 5.14
CA GLY A 204 -2.73 -8.59 5.75
C GLY A 204 -2.69 -8.47 7.27
N TYR A 205 -3.84 -8.49 7.93
CA TYR A 205 -3.91 -8.51 9.39
C TYR A 205 -3.35 -9.81 9.95
N ILE A 206 -3.53 -10.91 9.20
CA ILE A 206 -3.06 -12.25 9.53
C ILE A 206 -2.03 -12.68 8.50
N ILE A 207 -0.81 -12.98 8.95
CA ILE A 207 0.30 -13.37 8.06
C ILE A 207 0.09 -14.78 7.54
N ASN A 208 -0.32 -15.70 8.42
CA ASN A 208 -0.50 -17.10 8.10
C ASN A 208 -1.75 -17.35 7.24
N PRO A 209 -1.74 -18.38 6.38
CA PRO A 209 -2.93 -18.77 5.64
C PRO A 209 -4.13 -19.04 6.52
N TYR A 210 -5.34 -18.75 6.03
CA TYR A 210 -6.57 -19.09 6.74
C TYR A 210 -6.68 -20.58 6.98
N GLN A 211 -7.06 -20.93 8.23
CA GLN A 211 -7.33 -22.30 8.66
C GLN A 211 -8.82 -22.55 8.58
N PHE A 212 -9.20 -23.59 7.86
CA PHE A 212 -10.58 -24.03 7.69
C PHE A 212 -10.82 -25.32 8.46
N TYR A 213 -11.82 -25.35 9.33
CA TYR A 213 -12.18 -26.55 10.10
C TYR A 213 -13.06 -27.49 9.27
N PHE A 214 -12.69 -28.76 9.28
CA PHE A 214 -13.43 -29.84 8.65
C PHE A 214 -13.79 -30.93 9.67
N GLU A 215 -15.00 -31.47 9.57
CA GLU A 215 -15.41 -32.63 10.35
C GLU A 215 -14.81 -33.92 9.77
N ALA A 216 -14.67 -34.98 10.60
CA ALA A 216 -14.29 -36.27 10.09
C ALA A 216 -15.41 -36.88 9.22
N GLY A 217 -15.08 -37.36 8.03
CA GLY A 217 -16.03 -37.91 7.08
C GLY A 217 -16.27 -37.05 5.85
N GLU A 218 -17.47 -37.11 5.27
CA GLU A 218 -17.82 -36.36 4.06
C GLU A 218 -18.09 -34.91 4.37
N ASN A 219 -17.34 -34.01 3.73
CA ASN A 219 -17.52 -32.55 3.76
C ASN A 219 -17.75 -32.03 2.34
N THR A 220 -18.21 -30.79 2.22
CA THR A 220 -18.31 -30.07 0.96
C THR A 220 -17.53 -28.76 1.01
N ILE A 221 -16.86 -28.45 -0.11
CA ILE A 221 -16.23 -27.15 -0.34
C ILE A 221 -16.97 -26.52 -1.52
N THR A 222 -17.51 -25.34 -1.33
CA THR A 222 -18.12 -24.55 -2.42
C THR A 222 -17.29 -23.31 -2.66
N MET A 223 -16.94 -23.06 -3.92
CA MET A 223 -16.27 -21.83 -4.35
C MET A 223 -17.20 -21.08 -5.28
N GLU A 224 -17.48 -19.82 -4.94
CA GLU A 224 -18.29 -18.91 -5.76
C GLU A 224 -17.42 -17.83 -6.36
N GLY A 225 -17.57 -17.56 -7.66
CA GLY A 225 -16.96 -16.44 -8.35
C GLY A 225 -17.62 -15.13 -7.94
N VAL A 226 -16.81 -14.17 -7.52
CA VAL A 226 -17.23 -12.80 -7.18
C VAL A 226 -16.74 -11.83 -8.25
N ASN A 227 -15.49 -12.02 -8.71
CA ASN A 227 -14.87 -11.16 -9.70
C ASN A 227 -13.85 -11.93 -10.51
N GLU A 228 -13.78 -11.68 -11.80
CA GLU A 228 -12.81 -12.23 -12.77
C GLU A 228 -12.79 -13.77 -12.89
N PRO A 229 -12.57 -14.31 -14.09
CA PRO A 229 -12.42 -15.75 -14.30
C PRO A 229 -11.01 -16.25 -13.95
N MET A 230 -10.88 -17.55 -13.65
CA MET A 230 -9.60 -18.25 -13.50
C MET A 230 -9.71 -19.72 -13.91
N VAL A 231 -8.55 -20.34 -14.12
CA VAL A 231 -8.47 -21.79 -14.37
C VAL A 231 -7.70 -22.44 -13.22
N LEU A 232 -8.27 -23.49 -12.66
CA LEU A 232 -7.69 -24.27 -11.56
C LEU A 232 -7.10 -25.59 -12.10
N LYS A 233 -5.92 -25.96 -11.62
CA LYS A 233 -5.37 -27.29 -11.85
C LYS A 233 -5.29 -28.14 -10.58
N LYS A 234 -5.27 -27.50 -9.39
CA LYS A 234 -5.19 -28.20 -8.12
C LYS A 234 -5.91 -27.47 -7.01
N LEU A 235 -6.55 -28.22 -6.12
CA LEU A 235 -7.07 -27.76 -4.84
C LEU A 235 -6.71 -28.82 -3.79
N THR A 236 -6.11 -28.41 -2.70
CA THR A 236 -5.66 -29.31 -1.63
C THR A 236 -6.06 -28.74 -0.28
N LEU A 237 -6.58 -29.61 0.59
CA LEU A 237 -6.60 -29.35 2.01
C LEU A 237 -5.18 -29.68 2.50
N ALA A 238 -4.37 -28.68 2.66
CA ALA A 238 -3.00 -28.84 3.09
C ALA A 238 -2.91 -28.93 4.62
N ALA A 239 -2.08 -29.82 5.10
CA ALA A 239 -1.71 -29.85 6.52
C ALA A 239 -1.12 -28.50 6.91
N ILE A 240 -1.39 -28.07 8.13
CA ILE A 240 -0.78 -26.88 8.67
C ILE A 240 0.63 -27.25 9.09
N ASP A 241 1.61 -26.68 8.39
CA ASP A 241 3.01 -26.87 8.69
C ASP A 241 3.54 -25.54 9.27
N ASP A 242 4.12 -25.61 10.47
CA ASP A 242 4.75 -24.44 11.07
C ASP A 242 6.08 -24.19 10.36
N SER A 243 6.37 -22.96 10.01
CA SER A 243 7.65 -22.56 9.44
C SER A 243 8.77 -22.96 10.39
N VAL A 244 9.85 -23.54 9.85
CA VAL A 244 11.02 -23.91 10.65
C VAL A 244 11.76 -22.66 11.13
N THR A 245 12.28 -22.68 12.32
CA THR A 245 13.14 -21.59 12.82
C THR A 245 14.47 -21.54 12.07
N TYR A 246 15.16 -20.39 12.08
CA TYR A 246 16.48 -20.26 11.45
C TYR A 246 17.52 -21.29 11.97
N GLU A 247 17.46 -21.62 13.27
CA GLU A 247 18.35 -22.66 13.85
C GLU A 247 18.06 -24.05 13.26
N GLU A 248 16.78 -24.40 13.11
CA GLU A 248 16.35 -25.67 12.49
C GLU A 248 16.67 -25.71 11.00
N TYR A 249 16.49 -24.59 10.30
CA TYR A 249 16.90 -24.45 8.90
C TYR A 249 18.38 -24.74 8.71
N LEU A 250 19.25 -24.09 9.49
CA LEU A 250 20.70 -24.34 9.43
C LEU A 250 21.09 -25.79 9.80
N ALA A 251 20.36 -26.41 10.73
CA ALA A 251 20.61 -27.81 11.10
C ALA A 251 20.27 -28.80 9.97
N ASN A 252 19.31 -28.45 9.11
CA ASN A 252 18.86 -29.25 7.96
C ASN A 252 19.70 -28.99 6.69
N CYS A 253 20.37 -27.86 6.61
CA CYS A 253 21.25 -27.52 5.48
C CYS A 253 22.61 -28.27 5.57
N PRO A 254 23.36 -28.36 4.45
CA PRO A 254 24.74 -28.90 4.47
C PRO A 254 25.61 -28.15 5.49
N GLY A 255 26.37 -28.87 6.32
CA GLY A 255 27.18 -28.29 7.41
C GLY A 255 28.20 -27.25 6.92
N GLU A 256 28.44 -26.21 7.73
CA GLU A 256 29.30 -25.05 7.41
C GLU A 256 30.68 -25.40 6.85
N GLY A 257 31.31 -26.52 7.25
CA GLY A 257 32.65 -26.90 6.78
C GLY A 257 32.73 -27.46 5.36
N ASN A 258 31.58 -27.69 4.69
CA ASN A 258 31.49 -28.21 3.31
C ASN A 258 30.79 -27.25 2.33
N SER A 259 30.32 -26.12 2.80
CA SER A 259 29.39 -25.25 2.05
C SER A 259 29.77 -23.76 2.09
N GLU A 260 30.94 -23.41 2.72
CA GLU A 260 31.44 -22.03 2.59
C GLU A 260 31.92 -21.82 1.15
N THR A 261 31.41 -20.77 0.54
CA THR A 261 31.89 -20.37 -0.79
C THR A 261 33.34 -19.93 -0.69
N ASN A 262 34.18 -20.47 -1.56
CA ASN A 262 35.60 -20.11 -1.60
C ASN A 262 35.91 -18.87 -2.43
N ILE A 263 34.89 -18.26 -3.01
CA ILE A 263 34.98 -17.06 -3.86
C ILE A 263 34.38 -15.86 -3.16
N ASN A 264 35.04 -14.71 -3.31
CA ASN A 264 34.45 -13.42 -2.96
C ASN A 264 33.42 -13.07 -4.02
N TYR A 265 32.17 -13.40 -3.77
CA TYR A 265 31.10 -13.15 -4.69
C TYR A 265 30.25 -11.94 -4.28
N VAL A 266 29.95 -11.08 -5.23
CA VAL A 266 29.02 -9.95 -5.08
C VAL A 266 28.23 -9.82 -6.38
N GLN A 267 26.91 -9.89 -6.28
CA GLN A 267 26.00 -9.55 -7.37
C GLN A 267 25.07 -8.45 -6.90
N VAL A 268 24.95 -7.40 -7.69
CA VAL A 268 23.92 -6.35 -7.51
C VAL A 268 22.80 -6.66 -8.49
N VAL A 269 21.57 -6.68 -7.99
CA VAL A 269 20.33 -6.84 -8.76
C VAL A 269 19.56 -5.55 -8.61
N GLN A 270 19.40 -4.82 -9.70
CA GLN A 270 18.74 -3.52 -9.66
C GLN A 270 17.25 -3.67 -9.36
N GLY A 271 16.70 -2.74 -8.58
CA GLY A 271 15.28 -2.78 -8.18
C GLY A 271 14.34 -2.64 -9.37
N GLU A 272 14.71 -1.78 -10.32
CA GLU A 272 13.97 -1.57 -11.56
C GLU A 272 13.95 -2.78 -12.50
N ASP A 273 14.95 -3.67 -12.41
CA ASP A 273 15.06 -4.88 -13.23
C ASP A 273 14.25 -6.07 -12.67
N SER A 274 13.15 -5.79 -11.95
CA SER A 274 12.27 -6.84 -11.44
C SER A 274 11.66 -7.67 -12.57
N THR A 275 11.64 -9.01 -12.39
CA THR A 275 11.22 -9.95 -13.42
C THR A 275 9.70 -9.96 -13.57
N ILE A 276 8.99 -10.07 -12.44
CA ILE A 276 7.53 -10.12 -12.38
C ILE A 276 7.02 -9.48 -11.09
N ARG A 277 5.74 -9.12 -11.12
CA ARG A 277 5.07 -8.42 -10.01
C ARG A 277 3.59 -8.76 -9.92
N SER A 278 2.99 -8.57 -8.75
CA SER A 278 1.57 -8.89 -8.49
C SER A 278 0.58 -7.94 -9.16
N GLU A 279 1.00 -6.73 -9.49
CA GLU A 279 0.13 -5.69 -10.06
C GLU A 279 0.84 -4.85 -11.10
N SER A 280 0.09 -4.35 -12.08
CA SER A 280 0.59 -3.45 -13.13
C SER A 280 1.03 -2.09 -12.59
N SER A 281 0.64 -1.72 -11.36
CA SER A 281 1.02 -0.48 -10.70
C SER A 281 2.43 -0.50 -10.08
N LEU A 282 3.04 -1.68 -9.95
CA LEU A 282 4.36 -1.90 -9.32
C LEU A 282 5.54 -1.76 -10.31
N TYR A 283 5.48 -0.77 -11.16
CA TYR A 283 6.49 -0.50 -12.18
C TYR A 283 7.69 0.28 -11.63
N ALA A 284 8.79 0.24 -12.40
CA ALA A 284 10.00 0.99 -12.12
C ALA A 284 9.78 2.52 -12.15
N LYS A 285 10.46 3.23 -11.25
CA LYS A 285 10.40 4.67 -11.04
C LYS A 285 11.79 5.29 -11.03
N TYR A 286 11.88 6.61 -10.95
CA TYR A 286 13.14 7.34 -10.88
C TYR A 286 13.23 8.22 -9.64
N ASP A 287 14.40 8.28 -9.03
CA ASP A 287 14.75 9.24 -7.97
C ASP A 287 16.00 10.03 -8.39
N LYS A 288 15.85 11.35 -8.55
CA LYS A 288 16.95 12.29 -8.84
C LYS A 288 17.39 13.05 -7.58
N SER A 289 16.76 12.81 -6.43
CA SER A 289 16.97 13.60 -5.21
C SER A 289 18.16 13.11 -4.37
N ALA A 290 18.58 11.87 -4.57
CA ALA A 290 19.65 11.25 -3.78
C ALA A 290 20.93 11.05 -4.61
N PRO A 291 22.12 11.30 -4.02
CA PRO A 291 23.39 11.11 -4.73
C PRO A 291 23.89 9.68 -4.79
N ASN A 292 23.23 8.75 -4.12
CA ASN A 292 23.65 7.36 -3.97
C ASN A 292 22.65 6.34 -4.51
N THR A 293 21.68 6.76 -5.32
CA THR A 293 20.85 5.83 -6.11
C THR A 293 21.64 5.24 -7.28
N GLN A 294 21.30 4.03 -7.71
CA GLN A 294 21.93 3.33 -8.82
C GLN A 294 20.87 2.85 -9.81
N PRO A 295 20.97 3.26 -11.11
CA PRO A 295 21.89 4.23 -11.69
C PRO A 295 21.63 5.67 -11.23
N TYR A 296 22.70 6.47 -11.10
CA TYR A 296 22.62 7.84 -10.62
C TYR A 296 22.54 8.85 -11.77
N SER A 297 21.56 9.72 -11.73
CA SER A 297 21.47 10.87 -12.63
C SER A 297 20.84 12.07 -11.91
N VAL A 298 21.40 13.27 -12.12
CA VAL A 298 20.83 14.56 -11.66
C VAL A 298 19.95 15.19 -12.74
N THR A 299 20.32 14.99 -14.01
CA THR A 299 19.71 15.64 -15.18
C THR A 299 18.65 14.79 -15.84
N ASN A 300 19.01 13.56 -16.19
CA ASN A 300 18.17 12.68 -16.95
C ASN A 300 17.23 11.88 -16.05
N THR A 301 16.05 11.59 -16.53
CA THR A 301 15.14 10.62 -15.92
C THR A 301 15.66 9.24 -16.28
N ILE A 302 16.21 8.52 -15.30
CA ILE A 302 16.67 7.13 -15.43
C ILE A 302 15.93 6.34 -14.36
N LEU A 303 15.29 5.26 -14.74
CA LEU A 303 14.61 4.36 -13.83
C LEU A 303 15.66 3.74 -12.91
N ASN A 304 15.49 3.84 -11.61
CA ASN A 304 16.50 3.44 -10.64
C ASN A 304 15.93 3.00 -9.30
N TYR A 305 14.63 2.76 -9.20
CA TYR A 305 14.03 2.12 -8.03
C TYR A 305 12.63 1.60 -8.33
N VAL A 306 12.11 0.77 -7.45
CA VAL A 306 10.74 0.27 -7.48
C VAL A 306 10.07 0.47 -6.13
N GLY A 307 8.74 0.55 -6.10
CA GLY A 307 7.96 0.62 -4.87
C GLY A 307 7.30 1.97 -4.60
N GLY A 308 7.34 2.42 -3.36
CA GLY A 308 6.75 3.68 -2.91
C GLY A 308 5.24 3.67 -2.77
N GLU A 309 4.58 4.74 -3.22
CA GLU A 309 3.14 4.96 -3.08
C GLU A 309 2.26 3.86 -3.71
N THR A 310 2.78 3.12 -4.67
CA THR A 310 2.04 2.06 -5.36
C THR A 310 2.28 0.68 -4.76
N TRP A 311 3.33 0.50 -3.96
CA TRP A 311 3.64 -0.73 -3.24
C TRP A 311 3.38 -0.55 -1.74
N CYS A 312 2.13 -0.50 -1.37
CA CYS A 312 1.68 -0.09 -0.05
C CYS A 312 0.69 -1.05 0.62
N SER A 313 0.04 -1.92 -0.16
CA SER A 313 -0.96 -2.86 0.37
C SER A 313 -0.34 -4.22 0.66
N ALA A 314 -0.78 -4.86 1.75
CA ALA A 314 -0.39 -6.23 2.06
C ALA A 314 -0.72 -7.17 0.90
N GLY A 315 0.06 -8.22 0.73
CA GLY A 315 -0.07 -9.19 -0.36
C GLY A 315 0.47 -8.73 -1.71
N GLN A 316 0.80 -7.44 -1.90
CA GLN A 316 1.51 -6.98 -3.10
C GLN A 316 2.96 -7.45 -3.09
N TRP A 317 3.44 -8.02 -4.19
CA TRP A 317 4.80 -8.56 -4.25
C TRP A 317 5.52 -8.19 -5.55
N ILE A 318 6.87 -8.16 -5.45
CA ILE A 318 7.80 -7.99 -6.56
C ILE A 318 8.85 -9.08 -6.46
N GLU A 319 9.23 -9.66 -7.61
CA GLU A 319 10.19 -10.77 -7.72
C GLU A 319 11.32 -10.43 -8.66
N TRP A 320 12.54 -10.82 -8.29
CA TRP A 320 13.76 -10.66 -9.07
C TRP A 320 14.45 -11.99 -9.27
N GLU A 321 15.11 -12.15 -10.42
CA GLU A 321 16.03 -13.26 -10.67
C GLU A 321 17.47 -12.87 -10.36
N PHE A 322 18.22 -13.78 -9.80
CA PHE A 322 19.65 -13.67 -9.59
C PHE A 322 20.33 -15.01 -9.79
N SER A 323 21.67 -15.05 -9.88
CA SER A 323 22.39 -16.29 -10.06
C SER A 323 23.55 -16.39 -9.08
N VAL A 324 23.85 -17.61 -8.63
CA VAL A 324 25.05 -17.89 -7.83
C VAL A 324 25.97 -18.87 -8.53
N PRO A 325 27.30 -18.69 -8.43
CA PRO A 325 28.26 -19.45 -9.21
C PRO A 325 28.65 -20.82 -8.62
N GLU A 326 28.28 -21.11 -7.40
CA GLU A 326 28.58 -22.38 -6.72
C GLU A 326 27.61 -22.62 -5.56
N ASP A 327 27.46 -23.89 -5.15
CA ASP A 327 26.67 -24.24 -3.98
C ASP A 327 27.30 -23.65 -2.71
N GLY A 328 26.48 -23.02 -1.86
CA GLY A 328 27.00 -22.47 -0.61
C GLY A 328 26.04 -21.54 0.10
N TYR A 329 26.54 -20.91 1.16
CA TYR A 329 25.79 -19.91 1.94
C TYR A 329 26.04 -18.50 1.43
N TYR A 330 24.96 -17.76 1.29
CA TYR A 330 24.97 -16.38 0.83
C TYR A 330 24.22 -15.48 1.80
N ASN A 331 24.61 -14.20 1.87
CA ASN A 331 23.88 -13.16 2.56
C ASN A 331 23.15 -12.27 1.55
N ILE A 332 22.00 -11.74 1.95
CA ILE A 332 21.20 -10.83 1.14
C ILE A 332 21.13 -9.48 1.84
N THR A 333 21.38 -8.41 1.10
CA THR A 333 21.26 -7.03 1.54
C THR A 333 20.29 -6.31 0.62
N VAL A 334 19.35 -5.57 1.18
CA VAL A 334 18.38 -4.75 0.44
C VAL A 334 18.73 -3.29 0.65
N LYS A 335 18.95 -2.55 -0.43
CA LYS A 335 19.03 -1.09 -0.35
C LYS A 335 17.64 -0.52 -0.50
N GLY A 336 17.10 -0.01 0.59
CA GLY A 336 15.75 0.50 0.66
C GLY A 336 15.67 1.85 1.35
N ARG A 337 14.46 2.43 1.29
CA ARG A 337 14.11 3.67 1.98
C ARG A 337 12.64 3.65 2.38
N GLN A 338 12.38 3.83 3.68
CA GLN A 338 11.04 4.07 4.20
C GLN A 338 10.97 5.48 4.78
N ASN A 339 10.57 6.47 3.99
CA ASN A 339 10.46 7.87 4.42
C ASN A 339 9.01 8.40 4.42
N TYR A 340 8.03 7.51 4.33
CA TYR A 340 6.61 7.83 4.18
C TYR A 340 5.92 8.06 5.53
N ALA A 341 6.19 7.21 6.52
CA ALA A 341 5.48 7.23 7.79
C ALA A 341 6.42 7.11 8.99
N ARG A 342 6.71 8.24 9.61
CA ARG A 342 7.51 8.27 10.83
C ARG A 342 6.78 7.60 11.99
N GLY A 343 7.45 6.67 12.67
CA GLY A 343 6.88 5.89 13.77
C GLY A 343 6.03 4.73 13.29
N SER A 344 6.20 4.34 12.03
CA SER A 344 5.66 3.14 11.42
C SER A 344 6.81 2.31 10.86
N VAL A 345 6.62 1.02 10.76
CA VAL A 345 7.53 0.06 10.15
C VAL A 345 6.88 -0.44 8.86
N SER A 346 7.67 -0.64 7.81
CA SER A 346 7.22 -1.32 6.60
C SER A 346 7.83 -2.70 6.56
N SER A 347 7.01 -3.74 6.58
CA SER A 347 7.46 -5.12 6.66
C SER A 347 7.34 -5.83 5.32
N ARG A 348 8.22 -6.79 5.08
CA ARG A 348 8.23 -7.66 3.89
C ARG A 348 8.46 -9.10 4.29
N THR A 349 7.66 -9.99 3.71
CA THR A 349 7.94 -11.43 3.71
C THR A 349 8.90 -11.73 2.57
N VAL A 350 9.92 -12.52 2.83
CA VAL A 350 10.97 -12.89 1.86
C VAL A 350 10.78 -14.31 1.42
N TYR A 351 10.61 -14.51 0.12
CA TYR A 351 10.57 -15.83 -0.49
C TYR A 351 11.84 -16.03 -1.32
N ILE A 352 12.42 -17.23 -1.24
CA ILE A 352 13.49 -17.69 -2.12
C ILE A 352 12.97 -18.90 -2.89
N ASP A 353 13.06 -18.85 -4.20
CA ASP A 353 12.52 -19.90 -5.11
C ASP A 353 11.05 -20.25 -4.84
N GLY A 354 10.28 -19.28 -4.37
CA GLY A 354 8.85 -19.40 -4.10
C GLY A 354 8.48 -19.90 -2.70
N GLU A 355 9.46 -20.22 -1.84
CA GLU A 355 9.26 -20.70 -0.47
C GLU A 355 9.84 -19.72 0.56
N ILE A 356 9.26 -19.66 1.76
CA ILE A 356 9.83 -18.93 2.90
C ILE A 356 10.89 -19.83 3.53
N PRO A 357 12.17 -19.44 3.57
CA PRO A 357 13.24 -20.34 4.02
C PRO A 357 13.12 -20.74 5.49
N PHE A 358 12.69 -19.83 6.35
CA PHE A 358 12.51 -20.00 7.79
C PHE A 358 11.63 -18.88 8.36
N GLU A 359 11.07 -19.09 9.56
CA GLU A 359 10.08 -18.25 10.23
C GLU A 359 10.46 -16.75 10.24
N GLU A 360 11.71 -16.42 10.54
CA GLU A 360 12.15 -15.03 10.64
C GLU A 360 12.15 -14.29 9.29
N MET A 361 12.00 -14.99 8.15
CA MET A 361 11.78 -14.39 6.83
C MET A 361 10.32 -14.01 6.54
N GLU A 362 9.39 -14.42 7.39
CA GLU A 362 7.99 -13.99 7.29
C GLU A 362 7.83 -12.49 7.53
N GLU A 363 8.74 -11.89 8.35
CA GLU A 363 8.70 -10.48 8.66
C GLU A 363 10.09 -9.84 8.72
N ILE A 364 10.50 -9.21 7.62
CA ILE A 364 11.68 -8.35 7.57
C ILE A 364 11.21 -6.90 7.68
N SER A 365 11.62 -6.22 8.73
CA SER A 365 11.18 -4.87 9.09
C SER A 365 12.12 -3.78 8.56
N PHE A 366 11.54 -2.78 7.89
CA PHE A 366 12.21 -1.56 7.43
C PHE A 366 11.72 -0.38 8.27
N GLU A 367 12.60 0.14 9.13
CA GLU A 367 12.29 1.29 9.97
C GLU A 367 12.27 2.59 9.15
N TYR A 368 11.67 3.65 9.75
CA TYR A 368 11.64 4.96 9.14
C TYR A 368 13.03 5.56 8.98
N GLU A 369 13.46 5.77 7.73
CA GLU A 369 14.73 6.39 7.37
C GLU A 369 14.55 7.31 6.16
N ASN A 370 15.07 8.56 6.25
CA ASN A 370 14.94 9.54 5.16
C ASN A 370 15.87 9.27 3.98
N ASP A 371 17.02 8.68 4.26
CA ASP A 371 18.05 8.41 3.27
C ASP A 371 17.98 6.94 2.81
N TRP A 372 18.45 6.70 1.61
CA TRP A 372 18.69 5.34 1.13
C TRP A 372 19.77 4.67 1.96
N ASN A 373 19.49 3.48 2.48
CA ASN A 373 20.43 2.71 3.28
C ASN A 373 20.40 1.22 2.92
N ASN A 374 21.48 0.53 3.23
CA ASN A 374 21.61 -0.92 3.07
C ASN A 374 21.14 -1.62 4.36
N LEU A 375 20.13 -2.48 4.23
CA LEU A 375 19.67 -3.40 5.27
C LEU A 375 20.09 -4.81 4.88
N THR A 376 21.05 -5.38 5.59
CA THR A 376 21.37 -6.81 5.47
C THR A 376 20.33 -7.60 6.27
N LEU A 377 19.75 -8.64 5.66
CA LEU A 377 18.82 -9.53 6.36
C LEU A 377 19.58 -10.22 7.49
N ALA A 378 19.18 -9.97 8.73
CA ALA A 378 19.93 -10.35 9.91
C ALA A 378 18.99 -10.64 11.09
N ASP A 379 19.53 -11.38 12.07
CA ASP A 379 18.82 -11.59 13.34
C ASP A 379 18.77 -10.32 14.21
N ALA A 380 18.09 -10.40 15.36
CA ALA A 380 17.94 -9.29 16.28
C ALA A 380 19.28 -8.78 16.87
N ASP A 381 20.33 -9.57 16.84
CA ASP A 381 21.69 -9.23 17.29
C ASP A 381 22.53 -8.61 16.16
N GLY A 382 22.00 -8.57 14.93
CA GLY A 382 22.64 -8.02 13.74
C GLY A 382 23.57 -9.02 13.02
N ASN A 383 23.46 -10.32 13.30
CA ASN A 383 24.20 -11.34 12.55
C ASN A 383 23.45 -11.63 11.24
N PRO A 384 24.11 -11.51 10.07
CA PRO A 384 23.47 -11.79 8.79
C PRO A 384 22.93 -13.23 8.70
N TYR A 385 21.72 -13.38 8.19
CA TYR A 385 21.17 -14.68 7.85
C TYR A 385 21.95 -15.31 6.70
N LYS A 386 22.32 -16.57 6.85
CA LYS A 386 22.99 -17.38 5.84
C LYS A 386 21.94 -18.22 5.12
N ILE A 387 21.76 -17.97 3.84
CA ILE A 387 20.81 -18.70 2.99
C ILE A 387 21.60 -19.65 2.11
N TYR A 388 21.28 -20.95 2.17
CA TYR A 388 21.92 -21.96 1.33
C TYR A 388 21.31 -21.94 -0.07
N LEU A 389 22.14 -21.73 -1.08
CA LEU A 389 21.76 -21.73 -2.50
C LEU A 389 22.62 -22.70 -3.28
N THR A 390 22.06 -23.37 -4.27
CA THR A 390 22.78 -24.23 -5.20
C THR A 390 23.32 -23.42 -6.37
N GLU A 391 24.35 -23.92 -7.09
CA GLU A 391 24.82 -23.28 -8.32
C GLU A 391 23.67 -23.11 -9.33
N GLY A 392 23.40 -21.89 -9.77
CA GLY A 392 22.36 -21.63 -10.76
C GLY A 392 21.61 -20.32 -10.57
N THR A 393 20.43 -20.25 -11.20
CA THR A 393 19.53 -19.12 -11.13
C THR A 393 18.50 -19.37 -10.04
N HIS A 394 18.27 -18.36 -9.23
CA HIS A 394 17.31 -18.34 -8.13
C HIS A 394 16.38 -17.14 -8.27
N THR A 395 15.29 -17.16 -7.54
CA THR A 395 14.38 -16.02 -7.42
C THR A 395 14.33 -15.51 -5.99
N ILE A 396 14.21 -14.20 -5.83
CA ILE A 396 13.86 -13.56 -4.57
C ILE A 396 12.61 -12.74 -4.77
N ARG A 397 11.59 -13.00 -3.92
CA ARG A 397 10.35 -12.22 -3.89
C ARG A 397 10.24 -11.53 -2.55
N LEU A 398 9.86 -10.25 -2.61
CA LEU A 398 9.50 -9.48 -1.43
C LEU A 398 7.99 -9.19 -1.51
N GLU A 399 7.24 -9.68 -0.53
CA GLU A 399 5.80 -9.45 -0.41
C GLU A 399 5.52 -8.49 0.74
N ALA A 400 4.70 -7.48 0.49
CA ALA A 400 4.30 -6.52 1.51
C ALA A 400 3.44 -7.20 2.58
N THR A 401 3.78 -7.00 3.84
CA THR A 401 3.03 -7.51 5.00
C THR A 401 2.92 -6.43 6.07
N LEU A 402 1.90 -6.53 6.92
CA LEU A 402 1.75 -5.67 8.09
C LEU A 402 2.59 -6.16 9.29
N GLY A 403 3.12 -7.38 9.21
CA GLY A 403 3.88 -7.97 10.30
C GLY A 403 3.11 -7.99 11.60
N GLY A 404 3.82 -7.82 12.72
CA GLY A 404 3.20 -7.78 14.05
C GLY A 404 2.21 -6.63 14.29
N SER A 405 2.12 -5.63 13.39
CA SER A 405 1.08 -4.59 13.49
C SER A 405 -0.27 -5.04 12.96
N GLY A 406 -0.34 -6.08 12.14
CA GLY A 406 -1.56 -6.53 11.48
C GLY A 406 -2.69 -6.84 12.47
N ILE A 407 -2.42 -7.70 13.42
CA ILE A 407 -3.40 -8.11 14.45
C ILE A 407 -3.89 -6.92 15.30
N LEU A 408 -3.02 -5.94 15.56
CA LEU A 408 -3.37 -4.74 16.30
C LEU A 408 -4.28 -3.80 15.48
N LEU A 409 -4.13 -3.79 14.16
CA LEU A 409 -5.01 -3.05 13.25
C LEU A 409 -6.38 -3.73 13.14
N GLU A 410 -6.44 -5.06 13.09
CA GLU A 410 -7.70 -5.81 13.17
C GLU A 410 -8.44 -5.52 14.48
N GLU A 411 -7.75 -5.56 15.64
CA GLU A 411 -8.32 -5.20 16.94
C GLU A 411 -8.87 -3.75 16.96
N LEU A 412 -8.20 -2.80 16.26
CA LEU A 412 -8.69 -1.42 16.11
C LEU A 412 -9.94 -1.35 15.23
N GLU A 413 -10.03 -2.10 14.15
CA GLU A 413 -11.24 -2.17 13.31
C GLU A 413 -12.41 -2.75 14.10
N ASP A 414 -12.17 -3.79 14.86
CA ASP A 414 -13.14 -4.36 15.77
C ASP A 414 -13.65 -3.34 16.78
N SER A 415 -12.74 -2.56 17.37
CA SER A 415 -13.10 -1.47 18.27
C SER A 415 -13.94 -0.40 17.56
N ILE A 416 -13.59 -0.01 16.34
CA ILE A 416 -14.37 0.93 15.52
C ILE A 416 -15.78 0.39 15.27
N TYR A 417 -15.91 -0.89 14.93
CA TYR A 417 -17.21 -1.52 14.72
C TYR A 417 -18.09 -1.47 15.97
N ARG A 418 -17.55 -1.89 17.13
CA ARG A 418 -18.26 -1.88 18.43
C ARG A 418 -18.62 -0.46 18.86
N LEU A 419 -17.73 0.50 18.69
CA LEU A 419 -17.98 1.92 18.99
C LEU A 419 -19.05 2.53 18.09
N ASN A 420 -19.11 2.13 16.82
CA ASN A 420 -20.21 2.55 15.92
C ASN A 420 -21.57 1.97 16.38
N GLN A 421 -21.62 0.75 16.90
CA GLN A 421 -22.85 0.19 17.47
C GLN A 421 -23.28 0.99 18.72
N ILE A 422 -22.34 1.28 19.61
CA ILE A 422 -22.57 2.13 20.78
C ILE A 422 -23.10 3.51 20.36
N TYR A 423 -22.44 4.14 19.38
CA TYR A 423 -22.84 5.45 18.85
C TYR A 423 -24.26 5.42 18.27
N ARG A 424 -24.62 4.39 17.48
CA ARG A 424 -25.97 4.24 16.90
C ARG A 424 -27.03 4.06 17.99
N LYS A 425 -26.76 3.26 19.03
CA LYS A 425 -27.68 3.05 20.15
C LYS A 425 -27.94 4.37 20.89
N LEU A 426 -26.90 5.15 21.15
CA LEU A 426 -27.00 6.46 21.74
C LEU A 426 -27.72 7.46 20.82
N LEU A 427 -27.43 7.45 19.51
CA LEU A 427 -28.05 8.32 18.51
C LEU A 427 -29.58 8.13 18.46
N VAL A 428 -30.06 6.89 18.53
CA VAL A 428 -31.50 6.58 18.56
C VAL A 428 -32.15 7.17 19.81
N TYR A 429 -31.48 7.17 20.94
CA TYR A 429 -32.01 7.64 22.20
C TYR A 429 -31.92 9.17 22.37
N THR A 430 -30.78 9.76 22.03
CA THR A 430 -30.51 11.17 22.28
C THR A 430 -30.86 12.08 21.12
N GLY A 431 -30.94 11.51 19.89
CA GLY A 431 -30.97 12.23 18.63
C GLY A 431 -29.59 12.70 18.19
N ALA A 432 -29.51 13.19 16.94
CA ALA A 432 -28.24 13.62 16.32
C ALA A 432 -27.61 14.87 16.99
N THR A 433 -28.41 15.71 17.62
CA THR A 433 -27.99 16.91 18.34
C THR A 433 -28.59 16.89 19.73
N PRO A 434 -27.97 16.14 20.68
CA PRO A 434 -28.46 16.08 22.05
C PRO A 434 -28.54 17.47 22.70
N ASP A 435 -29.56 17.66 23.56
CA ASP A 435 -29.61 18.86 24.40
C ASP A 435 -28.58 18.73 25.54
N GLN A 436 -27.55 19.57 25.52
CA GLN A 436 -26.45 19.56 26.47
C GLN A 436 -26.87 19.85 27.93
N TYR A 437 -28.05 20.44 28.14
CA TYR A 437 -28.57 20.79 29.45
C TYR A 437 -29.55 19.75 29.99
N ARG A 438 -29.93 18.77 29.17
CA ARG A 438 -30.82 17.68 29.58
C ARG A 438 -29.97 16.52 30.13
N ASP A 439 -30.36 16.07 31.32
CA ASP A 439 -29.87 14.79 31.84
C ASP A 439 -30.65 13.64 31.19
N TYR A 440 -29.96 12.82 30.43
CA TYR A 440 -30.53 11.65 29.77
C TYR A 440 -30.43 10.38 30.62
N ASN A 441 -29.73 10.41 31.78
CA ASN A 441 -29.48 9.28 32.66
C ASN A 441 -29.00 8.03 31.92
N ILE A 442 -28.03 8.20 30.98
CA ILE A 442 -27.54 7.14 30.09
C ILE A 442 -27.01 5.96 30.91
N ASP A 443 -26.33 6.21 32.01
CA ASP A 443 -25.82 5.22 32.96
C ASP A 443 -26.90 4.32 33.60
N GLN A 444 -28.13 4.83 33.70
CA GLN A 444 -29.26 4.08 34.27
C GLN A 444 -30.10 3.41 33.20
N VAL A 445 -30.21 4.03 32.01
CA VAL A 445 -31.03 3.54 30.90
C VAL A 445 -30.30 2.47 30.13
N TYR A 446 -28.98 2.66 29.93
CA TYR A 446 -28.12 1.76 29.18
C TYR A 446 -26.83 1.44 29.91
N PRO A 447 -26.92 0.72 31.08
CA PRO A 447 -25.72 0.33 31.82
C PRO A 447 -24.74 -0.52 31.00
N GLU A 448 -25.24 -1.33 30.08
CA GLU A 448 -24.43 -2.12 29.14
C GLU A 448 -23.60 -1.24 28.19
N VAL A 449 -24.08 -0.07 27.78
CA VAL A 449 -23.32 0.88 26.98
C VAL A 449 -22.16 1.47 27.79
N MET A 450 -22.38 1.74 29.07
CA MET A 450 -21.31 2.21 29.96
C MET A 450 -20.24 1.14 30.18
N GLU A 451 -20.65 -0.12 30.34
CA GLU A 451 -19.74 -1.27 30.43
C GLU A 451 -18.94 -1.47 29.14
N ALA A 452 -19.60 -1.41 27.99
CA ALA A 452 -18.96 -1.49 26.71
C ALA A 452 -17.95 -0.36 26.49
N MET A 453 -18.27 0.89 26.83
CA MET A 453 -17.35 2.01 26.76
C MET A 453 -16.12 1.86 27.65
N ASP A 454 -16.32 1.32 28.89
CA ASP A 454 -15.21 1.06 29.79
C ASP A 454 -14.26 0.00 29.24
N LEU A 455 -14.82 -1.08 28.71
CA LEU A 455 -14.05 -2.17 28.13
C LEU A 455 -13.30 -1.70 26.87
N GLU A 456 -13.97 -0.98 25.97
CA GLU A 456 -13.32 -0.44 24.75
C GLU A 456 -12.21 0.58 25.08
N SER A 457 -12.39 1.40 26.12
CA SER A 457 -11.31 2.28 26.58
C SER A 457 -10.05 1.50 26.96
N LYS A 458 -10.21 0.37 27.64
CA LYS A 458 -9.11 -0.50 28.09
C LYS A 458 -8.47 -1.26 26.93
N ARG A 459 -9.27 -1.77 25.96
CA ARG A 459 -8.78 -2.36 24.71
C ARG A 459 -7.91 -1.37 23.95
N LEU A 460 -8.40 -0.16 23.72
CA LEU A 460 -7.65 0.87 23.03
C LEU A 460 -6.34 1.24 23.75
N TYR A 461 -6.32 1.28 25.10
CA TYR A 461 -5.07 1.50 25.83
C TYR A 461 -4.07 0.36 25.65
N LYS A 462 -4.52 -0.91 25.65
CA LYS A 462 -3.68 -2.07 25.36
C LYS A 462 -3.06 -1.95 23.96
N ILE A 463 -3.90 -1.73 22.94
CA ILE A 463 -3.45 -1.63 21.55
C ILE A 463 -2.42 -0.48 21.38
N VAL A 464 -2.63 0.66 22.04
CA VAL A 464 -1.65 1.77 22.01
C VAL A 464 -0.31 1.35 22.61
N ASP A 465 -0.30 0.66 23.75
CA ASP A 465 0.94 0.19 24.38
C ASP A 465 1.67 -0.84 23.52
N GLU A 466 0.95 -1.80 22.96
CA GLU A 466 1.50 -2.86 22.11
C GLU A 466 2.03 -2.31 20.78
N MET A 467 1.28 -1.40 20.13
CA MET A 467 1.74 -0.75 18.90
C MET A 467 3.01 0.08 19.14
N VAL A 468 3.09 0.78 20.27
CA VAL A 468 4.30 1.53 20.62
C VAL A 468 5.46 0.60 20.95
N ALA A 469 5.22 -0.55 21.57
CA ALA A 469 6.24 -1.56 21.84
C ALA A 469 6.79 -2.13 20.52
N TYR A 470 5.92 -2.40 19.55
CA TYR A 470 6.30 -2.92 18.23
C TYR A 470 7.09 -1.90 17.40
N THR A 471 6.62 -0.64 17.30
CA THR A 471 7.27 0.39 16.47
C THR A 471 8.41 1.14 17.16
N GLY A 472 8.65 0.89 18.45
CA GLY A 472 9.65 1.58 19.26
C GLY A 472 9.35 3.05 19.56
N GLN A 473 8.32 3.64 18.96
CA GLN A 473 7.94 5.05 19.16
C GLN A 473 6.45 5.27 18.93
N LYS A 474 5.93 6.35 19.50
CA LYS A 474 4.52 6.72 19.33
C LYS A 474 4.32 7.51 18.04
N ALA A 475 3.65 6.90 17.07
CA ALA A 475 3.22 7.57 15.86
C ALA A 475 2.04 8.52 16.12
N ASP A 476 1.92 9.59 15.32
CA ASP A 476 0.80 10.55 15.42
C ASP A 476 -0.56 9.87 15.20
N LYS A 477 -0.62 8.84 14.36
CA LYS A 477 -1.84 8.13 14.02
C LYS A 477 -2.38 7.29 15.19
N ILE A 478 -1.50 6.61 15.94
CA ILE A 478 -1.91 5.86 17.14
C ILE A 478 -2.37 6.77 18.29
N ALA A 479 -1.96 8.03 18.29
CA ALA A 479 -2.46 9.02 19.25
C ALA A 479 -3.97 9.27 19.13
N THR A 480 -4.58 8.96 17.97
CA THR A 480 -6.03 9.03 17.76
C THR A 480 -6.74 7.97 18.61
N ALA A 481 -6.25 6.73 18.64
CA ALA A 481 -6.78 5.65 19.50
C ALA A 481 -6.66 6.04 20.97
N GLN A 482 -5.52 6.58 21.41
CA GLN A 482 -5.35 7.08 22.76
C GLN A 482 -6.35 8.20 23.11
N THR A 483 -6.58 9.14 22.20
CA THR A 483 -7.53 10.24 22.42
C THR A 483 -8.94 9.72 22.63
N LEU A 484 -9.34 8.72 21.84
CA LEU A 484 -10.63 8.07 21.95
C LEU A 484 -10.74 7.26 23.24
N ALA A 485 -9.70 6.51 23.63
CA ALA A 485 -9.65 5.80 24.92
C ALA A 485 -9.88 6.74 26.12
N GLN A 486 -9.19 7.89 26.12
CA GLN A 486 -9.36 8.91 27.16
C GLN A 486 -10.75 9.56 27.14
N GLN A 487 -11.37 9.69 25.96
CA GLN A 487 -12.74 10.20 25.86
C GLN A 487 -13.75 9.21 26.45
N LEU A 488 -13.61 7.92 26.13
CA LEU A 488 -14.46 6.86 26.69
C LEU A 488 -14.32 6.78 28.21
N GLU A 489 -13.10 6.81 28.74
CA GLU A 489 -12.85 6.86 30.18
C GLU A 489 -13.56 8.05 30.84
N ARG A 490 -13.51 9.24 30.23
CA ARG A 490 -14.26 10.41 30.73
C ARG A 490 -15.77 10.23 30.69
N PHE A 491 -16.29 9.53 29.70
CA PHE A 491 -17.71 9.24 29.58
C PHE A 491 -18.18 8.29 30.68
N VAL A 492 -17.39 7.27 30.98
CA VAL A 492 -17.66 6.34 32.09
C VAL A 492 -17.64 7.05 33.42
N GLU A 493 -16.64 7.91 33.69
CA GLU A 493 -16.56 8.69 34.93
C GLU A 493 -17.66 9.76 35.05
N LYS A 494 -18.08 10.34 33.91
CA LYS A 494 -19.02 11.47 33.86
C LYS A 494 -20.01 11.29 32.71
N PRO A 495 -21.07 10.51 32.85
CA PRO A 495 -22.01 10.16 31.77
C PRO A 495 -22.63 11.37 31.05
N ASN A 496 -22.80 12.50 31.74
CA ASN A 496 -23.33 13.72 31.11
C ASN A 496 -22.40 14.29 30.01
N LYS A 497 -21.11 13.92 30.03
CA LYS A 497 -20.16 14.34 28.97
C LYS A 497 -20.46 13.70 27.63
N ILE A 498 -21.16 12.56 27.59
CA ILE A 498 -21.55 11.89 26.35
C ILE A 498 -22.35 12.86 25.46
N THR A 499 -23.35 13.55 26.01
CA THR A 499 -24.19 14.49 25.26
C THR A 499 -23.49 15.80 24.93
N GLU A 500 -22.59 16.28 25.81
CA GLU A 500 -21.79 17.47 25.55
C GLU A 500 -20.77 17.26 24.43
N GLU A 501 -20.16 16.09 24.33
CA GLU A 501 -19.09 15.72 23.40
C GLU A 501 -19.57 14.76 22.29
N PHE A 502 -20.90 14.65 22.05
CA PHE A 502 -21.47 13.63 21.14
C PHE A 502 -20.96 13.74 19.70
N THR A 503 -20.86 14.96 19.15
CA THR A 503 -20.30 15.19 17.83
C THR A 503 -18.81 14.84 17.80
N THR A 504 -18.05 15.26 18.82
CA THR A 504 -16.62 14.95 18.92
C THR A 504 -16.37 13.45 19.05
N PHE A 505 -17.26 12.71 19.70
CA PHE A 505 -17.18 11.26 19.79
C PHE A 505 -17.29 10.61 18.40
N LYS A 506 -18.30 11.01 17.61
CA LYS A 506 -18.42 10.58 16.21
C LYS A 506 -17.18 10.92 15.41
N ASP A 507 -16.69 12.16 15.51
CA ASP A 507 -15.54 12.63 14.75
C ASP A 507 -14.26 11.86 15.11
N ASN A 508 -14.08 11.50 16.38
CA ASN A 508 -12.96 10.68 16.85
C ASN A 508 -13.04 9.23 16.32
N ILE A 509 -14.22 8.62 16.27
CA ILE A 509 -14.41 7.29 15.65
C ILE A 509 -14.05 7.36 14.17
N THR A 510 -14.53 8.36 13.44
CA THR A 510 -14.21 8.55 12.02
C THR A 510 -12.70 8.78 11.81
N SER A 511 -12.08 9.59 12.69
CA SER A 511 -10.63 9.85 12.64
C SER A 511 -9.82 8.58 12.91
N LEU A 512 -10.29 7.72 13.84
CA LEU A 512 -9.65 6.43 14.08
C LEU A 512 -9.74 5.52 12.86
N GLY A 513 -10.89 5.45 12.18
CA GLY A 513 -11.01 4.69 10.92
C GLY A 513 -10.04 5.16 9.84
N THR A 514 -9.91 6.50 9.66
CA THR A 514 -8.90 7.04 8.73
C THR A 514 -7.47 6.73 9.18
N ALA A 515 -7.19 6.72 10.48
CA ALA A 515 -5.87 6.38 11.00
C ALA A 515 -5.52 4.90 10.75
N VAL A 516 -6.46 3.98 10.92
CA VAL A 516 -6.29 2.54 10.64
C VAL A 516 -5.96 2.32 9.18
N LEU A 517 -6.76 2.87 8.24
CA LEU A 517 -6.48 2.79 6.80
C LEU A 517 -5.06 3.25 6.45
N ASN A 518 -4.63 4.37 7.01
CA ASN A 518 -3.28 4.89 6.76
C ASN A 518 -2.16 4.09 7.46
N MET A 519 -2.43 3.41 8.58
CA MET A 519 -1.46 2.55 9.25
C MET A 519 -1.33 1.18 8.57
N GLY A 520 -2.35 0.77 7.80
CA GLY A 520 -2.32 -0.42 6.94
C GLY A 520 -1.45 -0.27 5.70
N GLU A 521 -0.90 0.92 5.41
CA GLU A 521 -0.02 1.14 4.26
C GLU A 521 1.45 0.88 4.63
N THR A 522 2.09 -0.10 3.97
CA THR A 522 3.48 -0.52 4.19
C THR A 522 4.41 -0.07 3.04
N LYS A 523 4.48 1.24 2.79
CA LYS A 523 5.24 1.82 1.67
C LYS A 523 6.75 1.64 1.85
N LEU A 524 7.43 1.16 0.81
CA LEU A 524 8.87 0.93 0.77
C LEU A 524 9.41 1.19 -0.63
N ASP A 525 10.50 1.94 -0.73
CA ASP A 525 11.29 2.08 -1.96
C ASP A 525 12.47 1.10 -1.92
N ILE A 526 12.78 0.44 -3.05
CA ILE A 526 13.96 -0.42 -3.23
C ILE A 526 14.75 0.05 -4.44
N ASP A 527 16.03 0.38 -4.22
CA ASP A 527 17.03 0.74 -5.22
C ASP A 527 17.64 -0.54 -5.83
N TYR A 528 18.21 -1.41 -5.00
CA TYR A 528 18.80 -2.68 -5.43
C TYR A 528 18.86 -3.71 -4.31
N LEU A 529 19.11 -4.96 -4.71
CA LEU A 529 19.48 -6.05 -3.81
C LEU A 529 20.93 -6.44 -4.05
N VAL A 530 21.63 -6.90 -3.01
CA VAL A 530 23.01 -7.40 -3.11
C VAL A 530 23.10 -8.80 -2.54
N ILE A 531 23.56 -9.73 -3.36
CA ILE A 531 23.82 -11.10 -2.95
C ILE A 531 25.33 -11.24 -2.78
N THR A 532 25.78 -11.63 -1.59
CA THR A 532 27.20 -11.78 -1.27
C THR A 532 27.51 -13.15 -0.69
N SER A 533 28.73 -13.63 -0.92
CA SER A 533 29.28 -14.73 -0.09
C SER A 533 29.43 -14.28 1.37
N THR A 534 29.33 -15.19 2.31
CA THR A 534 29.28 -14.89 3.75
C THR A 534 30.51 -14.15 4.30
N ASP A 535 31.65 -14.24 3.62
CA ASP A 535 32.91 -13.57 3.98
C ASP A 535 33.09 -12.19 3.31
N THR A 536 32.08 -11.77 2.50
CA THR A 536 32.15 -10.54 1.73
C THR A 536 31.09 -9.54 2.23
N GLU A 537 31.53 -8.36 2.69
CA GLU A 537 30.62 -7.29 3.05
C GLU A 537 30.18 -6.51 1.79
N PRO A 538 28.91 -6.15 1.66
CA PRO A 538 28.47 -5.26 0.59
C PRO A 538 29.14 -3.88 0.72
N GLU A 539 29.33 -3.19 -0.40
CA GLU A 539 29.88 -1.83 -0.37
C GLU A 539 28.96 -0.91 0.43
N LYS A 540 29.59 -0.11 1.35
CA LYS A 540 28.84 0.91 2.09
C LYS A 540 28.52 2.07 1.16
N ASP A 541 27.26 2.20 0.81
CA ASP A 541 26.77 3.25 -0.10
C ASP A 541 25.95 4.31 0.66
N GLU A 542 26.56 4.89 1.71
CA GLU A 542 26.00 6.00 2.45
C GLU A 542 26.41 7.34 1.83
N ALA A 543 25.40 8.15 1.50
CA ALA A 543 25.66 9.51 1.02
C ALA A 543 26.25 10.40 2.13
N ASN A 544 27.53 10.71 2.03
CA ASN A 544 28.17 11.63 2.97
C ASN A 544 27.77 13.09 2.70
N PHE A 545 28.03 13.98 3.69
CA PHE A 545 27.67 15.39 3.58
C PHE A 545 28.21 16.08 2.31
N PHE A 546 29.42 15.73 1.88
CA PHE A 546 30.02 16.36 0.70
C PHE A 546 29.38 15.86 -0.61
N SER A 547 29.00 14.59 -0.68
CA SER A 547 28.30 14.05 -1.84
C SER A 547 26.89 14.66 -1.96
N LYS A 548 26.16 14.83 -0.85
CA LYS A 548 24.87 15.53 -0.82
C LYS A 548 25.01 17.00 -1.25
N MET A 549 25.98 17.71 -0.69
CA MET A 549 26.23 19.11 -1.08
C MET A 549 26.62 19.24 -2.57
N TRP A 550 27.43 18.32 -3.08
CA TRP A 550 27.84 18.35 -4.48
C TRP A 550 26.68 18.00 -5.42
N HIS A 551 25.83 17.06 -5.00
CA HIS A 551 24.58 16.74 -5.69
C HIS A 551 23.68 17.99 -5.81
N GLU A 552 23.42 18.71 -4.73
CA GLU A 552 22.61 19.92 -4.72
C GLU A 552 23.18 21.03 -5.65
N ILE A 553 24.51 21.19 -5.68
CA ILE A 553 25.14 22.13 -6.60
C ILE A 553 24.92 21.72 -8.05
N LYS A 554 25.03 20.44 -8.38
CA LYS A 554 24.75 19.92 -9.74
C LYS A 554 23.28 20.10 -10.09
N ALA A 555 22.35 19.75 -9.17
CA ALA A 555 20.92 19.91 -9.37
C ALA A 555 20.56 21.38 -9.62
N PHE A 556 21.09 22.29 -8.81
CA PHE A 556 20.90 23.72 -9.03
C PHE A 556 21.45 24.19 -10.39
N ALA A 557 22.64 23.73 -10.81
CA ALA A 557 23.18 24.06 -12.10
C ALA A 557 22.33 23.50 -13.25
N ALA A 558 21.76 22.31 -13.09
CA ALA A 558 20.88 21.65 -14.06
C ALA A 558 19.62 22.47 -14.35
N THR A 559 19.06 23.19 -13.36
CA THR A 559 17.85 24.02 -13.54
C THR A 559 18.01 25.14 -14.59
N PHE A 560 19.23 25.43 -15.02
CA PHE A 560 19.47 26.46 -16.04
C PHE A 560 19.45 25.94 -17.48
N TYR A 561 19.50 24.62 -17.70
CA TYR A 561 19.62 24.05 -19.04
C TYR A 561 18.81 22.77 -19.29
N VAL A 562 18.26 22.16 -18.25
CA VAL A 562 17.39 20.97 -18.38
C VAL A 562 15.95 21.44 -18.47
N ASP A 563 15.23 20.92 -19.47
CA ASP A 563 13.80 21.08 -19.57
C ASP A 563 13.12 20.00 -18.71
N TYR A 564 12.49 20.41 -17.63
CA TYR A 564 11.79 19.51 -16.70
C TYR A 564 10.31 19.31 -17.06
N ASP A 565 9.77 20.12 -17.97
CA ASP A 565 8.35 20.10 -18.32
C ASP A 565 8.07 19.12 -19.47
N ALA A 566 9.05 18.92 -20.36
CA ALA A 566 8.93 18.03 -21.51
C ALA A 566 8.81 16.54 -21.13
N VAL A 567 8.05 15.80 -21.93
CA VAL A 567 7.86 14.34 -21.82
C VAL A 567 8.20 13.67 -23.14
N GLY A 568 9.17 12.76 -23.11
CA GLY A 568 9.66 12.02 -24.29
C GLY A 568 10.41 12.89 -25.28
N ASP A 569 10.38 12.52 -26.55
CA ASP A 569 11.07 13.23 -27.61
C ASP A 569 10.60 14.67 -27.76
N VAL A 570 11.56 15.61 -27.87
CA VAL A 570 11.31 17.04 -28.11
C VAL A 570 11.82 17.40 -29.50
N TYR A 571 11.00 18.13 -30.22
CA TYR A 571 11.26 18.61 -31.57
C TYR A 571 11.40 20.13 -31.59
N GLU A 572 12.22 20.68 -32.49
CA GLU A 572 12.41 22.14 -32.61
C GLU A 572 11.13 22.82 -33.15
N GLU A 573 10.72 23.93 -32.54
CA GLU A 573 9.53 24.71 -32.95
C GLU A 573 9.59 25.20 -34.42
N ASN A 574 10.77 25.19 -35.04
CA ASN A 574 10.96 25.59 -36.41
C ASN A 574 10.80 24.45 -37.42
N ASP A 575 10.61 23.22 -36.95
CA ASP A 575 10.27 22.10 -37.84
C ASP A 575 8.85 22.31 -38.38
N GLU A 576 8.69 22.12 -39.68
CA GLU A 576 7.35 22.11 -40.28
C GLU A 576 6.56 20.92 -39.67
N GLU A 577 5.33 21.18 -39.17
CA GLU A 577 4.42 20.17 -38.63
C GLU A 577 4.74 19.69 -37.21
N VAL A 578 5.16 20.58 -36.33
CA VAL A 578 5.23 20.32 -34.86
C VAL A 578 4.08 20.99 -34.15
N VAL A 579 3.40 20.25 -33.27
CA VAL A 579 2.32 20.73 -32.39
C VAL A 579 2.75 20.63 -30.95
N THR A 580 2.58 21.70 -30.17
CA THR A 580 2.86 21.70 -28.73
C THR A 580 1.58 21.46 -27.95
N VAL A 581 1.57 20.40 -27.16
CA VAL A 581 0.44 20.01 -26.30
C VAL A 581 0.83 20.16 -24.83
N TRP A 582 0.10 20.98 -24.10
CA TRP A 582 0.25 21.05 -22.65
C TRP A 582 -0.79 20.17 -21.96
N ILE A 583 -0.33 19.41 -20.96
CA ILE A 583 -1.20 18.65 -20.07
C ILE A 583 -1.13 19.22 -18.66
N LEU A 584 -2.29 19.55 -18.07
CA LEU A 584 -2.38 20.16 -16.75
C LEU A 584 -2.62 19.14 -15.63
N SER A 585 -2.37 17.87 -15.91
CA SER A 585 -2.43 16.75 -14.97
C SER A 585 -1.03 16.26 -14.61
N GLY A 586 -0.94 15.10 -13.96
CA GLY A 586 0.35 14.55 -13.54
C GLY A 586 1.23 14.07 -14.69
N ARG A 587 2.51 13.83 -14.41
CA ARG A 587 3.51 13.37 -15.39
C ARG A 587 3.17 11.99 -15.96
N ASP A 588 2.52 11.13 -15.19
CA ASP A 588 2.10 9.80 -15.67
C ASP A 588 1.10 9.89 -16.82
N GLN A 589 0.13 10.80 -16.72
CA GLN A 589 -0.82 11.06 -17.81
C GLN A 589 -0.11 11.64 -19.03
N GLY A 590 0.89 12.52 -18.81
CA GLY A 590 1.74 13.03 -19.89
C GLY A 590 2.52 11.93 -20.60
N THR A 591 3.05 10.95 -19.86
CA THR A 591 3.76 9.79 -20.41
C THR A 591 2.83 8.90 -21.24
N ILE A 592 1.62 8.62 -20.73
CA ILE A 592 0.61 7.83 -21.47
C ILE A 592 0.21 8.55 -22.76
N LEU A 593 -0.06 9.86 -22.69
CA LEU A 593 -0.38 10.67 -23.88
C LEU A 593 0.75 10.61 -24.89
N LYS A 594 2.01 10.78 -24.44
CA LYS A 594 3.18 10.73 -25.34
C LYS A 594 3.32 9.36 -26.00
N SER A 595 3.09 8.27 -25.27
CA SER A 595 3.09 6.92 -25.85
C SER A 595 2.02 6.77 -26.93
N MET A 596 0.78 7.23 -26.68
CA MET A 596 -0.28 7.21 -27.69
C MET A 596 0.09 8.04 -28.94
N VAL A 597 0.71 9.19 -28.73
CA VAL A 597 1.19 10.06 -29.83
C VAL A 597 2.25 9.33 -30.66
N ASP A 598 3.25 8.76 -30.01
CA ASP A 598 4.39 8.13 -30.68
C ASP A 598 4.02 6.79 -31.35
N ASP A 599 3.10 6.03 -30.74
CA ASP A 599 2.71 4.70 -31.24
C ASP A 599 1.60 4.75 -32.30
N THR A 600 0.75 5.80 -32.31
CA THR A 600 -0.39 5.89 -33.24
C THR A 600 -0.46 7.22 -34.00
N PHE A 601 -0.56 8.35 -33.31
CA PHE A 601 -0.86 9.63 -33.94
C PHE A 601 0.24 10.10 -34.93
N THR A 602 1.49 10.13 -34.48
CA THR A 602 2.61 10.57 -35.31
C THR A 602 2.86 9.61 -36.50
N PRO A 603 2.83 8.26 -36.34
CA PRO A 603 2.93 7.36 -37.49
C PRO A 603 1.81 7.51 -38.52
N ASP A 604 0.57 7.78 -38.07
CA ASP A 604 -0.58 7.88 -38.98
C ASP A 604 -0.68 9.22 -39.68
N THR A 605 -0.27 10.32 -39.01
CA THR A 605 -0.45 11.69 -39.52
C THR A 605 0.82 12.33 -40.06
N GLY A 606 1.99 11.88 -39.61
CA GLY A 606 3.28 12.53 -39.83
C GLY A 606 3.55 13.76 -38.96
N ILE A 607 2.58 14.17 -38.14
CA ILE A 607 2.67 15.36 -37.30
C ILE A 607 3.45 15.00 -36.01
N LYS A 608 4.52 15.74 -35.73
CA LYS A 608 5.30 15.62 -34.51
C LYS A 608 4.64 16.37 -33.35
N VAL A 609 4.69 15.83 -32.14
CA VAL A 609 4.03 16.44 -30.98
C VAL A 609 5.02 16.58 -29.82
N ASN A 610 5.19 17.80 -29.35
CA ASN A 610 5.83 18.08 -28.06
C ASN A 610 4.79 18.03 -26.96
N VAL A 611 4.98 17.15 -25.97
CA VAL A 611 4.11 17.04 -24.79
C VAL A 611 4.84 17.64 -23.60
N GLU A 612 4.20 18.61 -22.94
CA GLU A 612 4.73 19.29 -21.76
C GLU A 612 3.74 19.22 -20.60
N VAL A 613 4.25 18.90 -19.40
CA VAL A 613 3.45 18.88 -18.16
C VAL A 613 3.59 20.22 -17.47
N VAL A 614 2.52 21.00 -17.46
CA VAL A 614 2.55 22.40 -16.99
C VAL A 614 1.52 22.63 -15.88
N ALA A 615 1.87 23.44 -14.90
CA ALA A 615 0.92 23.79 -13.85
C ALA A 615 -0.22 24.67 -14.37
N ALA A 616 -1.46 24.35 -14.01
CA ALA A 616 -2.67 25.01 -14.53
C ALA A 616 -2.68 26.54 -14.35
N ASN A 617 -2.05 27.06 -13.31
CA ASN A 617 -1.96 28.51 -13.07
C ASN A 617 -1.00 29.23 -14.03
N ALA A 618 -0.15 28.54 -14.75
CA ALA A 618 0.78 29.13 -15.71
C ALA A 618 0.13 29.37 -17.09
N LEU A 619 -0.92 28.59 -17.46
CA LEU A 619 -1.53 28.59 -18.80
C LEU A 619 -1.94 29.98 -19.27
N LEU A 620 -2.82 30.66 -18.52
CA LEU A 620 -3.34 31.97 -18.95
C LEU A 620 -2.22 33.00 -19.12
N SER A 621 -1.25 33.00 -18.20
CA SER A 621 -0.11 33.92 -18.27
C SER A 621 0.76 33.68 -19.48
N ALA A 622 0.98 32.43 -19.84
CA ALA A 622 1.76 32.03 -21.00
C ALA A 622 1.05 32.41 -22.33
N VAL A 623 -0.26 32.11 -22.44
CA VAL A 623 -1.06 32.49 -23.63
C VAL A 623 -1.08 34.01 -23.79
N MET A 624 -1.28 34.77 -22.72
CA MET A 624 -1.25 36.23 -22.78
C MET A 624 0.13 36.80 -23.12
N ALA A 625 1.20 36.04 -22.87
CA ALA A 625 2.57 36.42 -23.26
C ALA A 625 2.94 35.93 -24.67
N GLY A 626 2.03 35.27 -25.40
CA GLY A 626 2.27 34.69 -26.72
C GLY A 626 3.19 33.46 -26.69
N ARG A 627 3.20 32.73 -25.59
CA ARG A 627 3.98 31.49 -25.36
C ARG A 627 3.09 30.32 -24.90
N GLY A 628 1.81 30.37 -25.25
CA GLY A 628 0.88 29.27 -24.96
C GLY A 628 1.07 28.09 -25.92
N PRO A 629 0.54 26.91 -25.57
CA PRO A 629 0.54 25.75 -26.45
C PRO A 629 -0.45 25.89 -27.59
N ASP A 630 -0.34 25.00 -28.58
CA ASP A 630 -1.36 24.85 -29.62
C ASP A 630 -2.61 24.15 -29.09
N VAL A 631 -2.42 23.16 -28.23
CA VAL A 631 -3.48 22.38 -27.57
C VAL A 631 -3.22 22.26 -26.08
N VAL A 632 -4.27 22.27 -25.28
CA VAL A 632 -4.18 22.04 -23.84
C VAL A 632 -5.20 20.99 -23.40
N LEU A 633 -4.76 20.04 -22.62
CA LEU A 633 -5.55 18.94 -22.05
C LEU A 633 -5.70 19.09 -20.53
N SER A 634 -6.72 18.43 -19.98
CA SER A 634 -7.03 18.42 -18.54
C SER A 634 -7.33 19.81 -17.97
N VAL A 635 -8.00 20.65 -18.76
CA VAL A 635 -8.42 21.98 -18.34
C VAL A 635 -9.71 21.89 -17.50
N GLY A 636 -9.75 22.57 -16.35
CA GLY A 636 -10.96 22.62 -15.53
C GLY A 636 -12.17 23.11 -16.33
N ALA A 637 -13.32 22.45 -16.18
CA ALA A 637 -14.53 22.68 -16.98
C ALA A 637 -15.08 24.13 -16.97
N ASP A 638 -14.72 24.91 -15.95
CA ASP A 638 -15.09 26.33 -15.80
C ASP A 638 -14.17 27.29 -16.58
N GLN A 639 -13.05 26.82 -17.14
CA GLN A 639 -12.01 27.67 -17.71
C GLN A 639 -12.17 27.96 -19.23
N PRO A 640 -12.61 27.06 -20.11
CA PRO A 640 -12.60 27.27 -21.56
C PRO A 640 -13.35 28.54 -21.99
N VAL A 641 -14.54 28.77 -21.48
CA VAL A 641 -15.32 29.99 -21.76
C VAL A 641 -14.63 31.24 -21.19
N ASN A 642 -13.98 31.15 -20.04
CA ASN A 642 -13.17 32.23 -19.47
C ASN A 642 -12.00 32.60 -20.37
N TYR A 643 -11.34 31.61 -20.98
CA TYR A 643 -10.25 31.83 -21.94
C TYR A 643 -10.77 32.41 -23.24
N ALA A 644 -11.91 31.93 -23.74
CA ALA A 644 -12.60 32.49 -24.91
C ALA A 644 -12.90 33.98 -24.74
N LEU A 645 -13.48 34.38 -23.60
CA LEU A 645 -13.78 35.79 -23.28
C LEU A 645 -12.54 36.69 -23.26
N ARG A 646 -11.35 36.13 -23.09
CA ARG A 646 -10.07 36.84 -23.07
C ARG A 646 -9.31 36.72 -24.38
N GLY A 647 -9.88 36.06 -25.40
CA GLY A 647 -9.23 35.80 -26.68
C GLY A 647 -8.06 34.83 -26.56
N ALA A 648 -8.09 33.92 -25.57
CA ALA A 648 -7.07 32.93 -25.29
C ALA A 648 -7.47 31.50 -25.68
N ALA A 649 -8.66 31.31 -26.25
CA ALA A 649 -9.15 30.06 -26.82
C ALA A 649 -9.74 30.32 -28.20
N GLU A 650 -9.53 29.37 -29.10
CA GLU A 650 -9.97 29.44 -30.49
C GLU A 650 -11.38 28.86 -30.64
N ASP A 651 -12.15 29.38 -31.61
CA ASP A 651 -13.47 28.87 -31.95
C ASP A 651 -13.33 27.58 -32.80
N LEU A 652 -13.74 26.45 -32.24
CA LEU A 652 -13.62 25.14 -32.89
C LEU A 652 -14.61 25.00 -34.08
N THR A 653 -15.66 25.81 -34.18
CA THR A 653 -16.63 25.74 -35.29
C THR A 653 -16.05 26.16 -36.65
N GLN A 654 -14.88 26.78 -36.64
CA GLN A 654 -14.18 27.15 -37.88
C GLN A 654 -13.47 25.97 -38.59
N PHE A 655 -13.25 24.83 -37.90
CA PHE A 655 -12.66 23.64 -38.50
C PHE A 655 -13.70 22.85 -39.30
N GLU A 656 -13.35 22.35 -40.47
CA GLU A 656 -14.26 21.70 -41.40
C GLU A 656 -14.88 20.43 -40.85
N ASP A 657 -14.14 19.70 -40.02
CA ASP A 657 -14.49 18.40 -39.42
C ASP A 657 -15.12 18.49 -38.03
N TYR A 658 -15.32 19.71 -37.48
CA TYR A 658 -15.80 19.87 -36.11
C TYR A 658 -17.13 19.14 -35.83
N GLN A 659 -18.05 19.10 -36.83
CA GLN A 659 -19.34 18.42 -36.66
C GLN A 659 -19.19 16.90 -36.60
N GLU A 660 -18.25 16.33 -37.35
CA GLU A 660 -17.95 14.90 -37.31
C GLU A 660 -17.40 14.53 -35.95
N VAL A 661 -16.45 15.30 -35.44
CA VAL A 661 -15.86 15.09 -34.10
C VAL A 661 -16.94 15.21 -33.02
N LEU A 662 -17.78 16.24 -33.06
CA LEU A 662 -18.84 16.42 -32.07
C LEU A 662 -19.91 15.32 -32.13
N SER A 663 -20.10 14.64 -33.26
CA SER A 663 -21.06 13.55 -33.38
C SER A 663 -20.74 12.36 -32.45
N SER A 664 -19.49 12.25 -31.98
CA SER A 664 -19.05 11.25 -30.99
C SER A 664 -19.42 11.61 -29.54
N TYR A 665 -19.93 12.83 -29.33
CA TYR A 665 -20.27 13.35 -28.00
C TYR A 665 -21.77 13.61 -27.86
N THR A 666 -22.31 13.47 -26.65
CA THR A 666 -23.67 13.92 -26.37
C THR A 666 -23.70 15.45 -26.27
N GLU A 667 -24.77 16.10 -26.82
CA GLU A 667 -24.88 17.54 -26.81
C GLU A 667 -24.74 18.16 -25.40
N SER A 668 -25.27 17.49 -24.39
CA SER A 668 -25.19 17.95 -23.00
C SER A 668 -23.74 17.98 -22.45
N SER A 669 -22.81 17.21 -23.01
CA SER A 669 -21.44 17.13 -22.50
C SER A 669 -20.58 18.34 -22.88
N TYR A 670 -20.81 18.95 -24.05
CA TYR A 670 -20.04 20.11 -24.51
C TYR A 670 -20.80 21.44 -24.43
N GLN A 671 -22.09 21.45 -24.08
CA GLN A 671 -22.91 22.66 -24.01
C GLN A 671 -22.34 23.73 -23.08
N GLN A 672 -21.67 23.33 -22.00
CA GLN A 672 -20.99 24.24 -21.06
C GLN A 672 -19.81 25.00 -21.67
N TYR A 673 -19.27 24.57 -22.79
CA TYR A 673 -18.15 25.19 -23.51
C TYR A 673 -18.58 26.07 -24.67
N CYS A 674 -19.90 26.24 -24.84
CA CYS A 674 -20.46 27.07 -25.87
C CYS A 674 -20.63 28.53 -25.41
N LEU A 675 -20.28 29.47 -26.26
CA LEU A 675 -20.49 30.91 -26.05
C LEU A 675 -20.87 31.58 -27.37
N ASP A 676 -22.01 32.27 -27.43
CA ASP A 676 -22.50 33.01 -28.59
C ASP A 676 -22.58 32.19 -29.90
N GLY A 677 -22.79 30.88 -29.80
CA GLY A 677 -22.89 29.96 -30.93
C GLY A 677 -21.56 29.33 -31.37
N ALA A 678 -20.43 29.71 -30.77
CA ALA A 678 -19.12 29.12 -30.94
C ALA A 678 -18.86 28.07 -29.86
N ILE A 679 -17.93 27.13 -30.12
CA ILE A 679 -17.51 26.06 -29.23
C ILE A 679 -16.00 26.21 -29.00
N TYR A 680 -15.57 26.25 -27.73
CA TYR A 680 -14.20 26.57 -27.34
C TYR A 680 -13.45 25.40 -26.70
N ALA A 681 -14.11 24.28 -26.43
CA ALA A 681 -13.49 23.07 -25.94
C ALA A 681 -14.37 21.83 -26.19
N ILE A 682 -13.76 20.68 -26.16
CA ILE A 682 -14.38 19.36 -26.21
C ILE A 682 -14.14 18.66 -24.89
N PRO A 683 -15.12 17.93 -24.32
CA PRO A 683 -14.93 17.23 -23.04
C PRO A 683 -13.96 16.05 -23.20
N GLU A 684 -12.94 16.02 -22.37
CA GLU A 684 -12.00 14.91 -22.25
C GLU A 684 -12.53 13.86 -21.26
N THR A 685 -13.14 14.31 -20.19
CA THR A 685 -13.72 13.47 -19.14
C THR A 685 -15.09 13.96 -18.74
N GLN A 686 -15.91 13.03 -18.20
CA GLN A 686 -17.18 13.34 -17.57
C GLN A 686 -17.16 12.91 -16.12
N THR A 687 -17.60 13.79 -15.22
CA THR A 687 -17.75 13.50 -13.79
C THR A 687 -19.20 13.65 -13.37
N PHE A 688 -19.65 12.79 -12.49
CA PHE A 688 -20.98 12.89 -11.90
C PHE A 688 -20.94 12.53 -10.42
N ASN A 689 -21.79 13.18 -9.65
CA ASN A 689 -21.91 12.87 -8.23
C ASN A 689 -22.93 11.73 -8.04
N VAL A 690 -22.55 10.72 -7.26
CA VAL A 690 -23.41 9.62 -6.85
C VAL A 690 -23.61 9.64 -5.34
N MET A 691 -24.78 9.22 -4.91
CA MET A 691 -25.08 9.04 -3.49
C MET A 691 -24.96 7.57 -3.15
N PHE A 692 -24.03 7.24 -2.29
CA PHE A 692 -23.97 5.91 -1.66
C PHE A 692 -24.88 5.90 -0.43
N TYR A 693 -25.69 4.86 -0.31
CA TYR A 693 -26.48 4.62 0.89
C TYR A 693 -26.39 3.16 1.30
N SER A 694 -26.30 2.92 2.61
CA SER A 694 -26.29 1.55 3.13
C SER A 694 -27.68 0.93 2.97
N CYS A 695 -27.76 -0.26 2.36
CA CYS A 695 -29.00 -1.03 2.23
C CYS A 695 -29.63 -1.30 3.61
N LEU A 696 -28.81 -1.48 4.64
CA LEU A 696 -29.25 -1.68 6.02
C LEU A 696 -30.05 -0.50 6.60
N LEU A 697 -29.88 0.71 6.05
CA LEU A 697 -30.70 1.87 6.43
C LEU A 697 -32.14 1.77 5.93
N TYR A 698 -32.35 1.03 4.83
CA TYR A 698 -33.67 0.83 4.21
C TYR A 698 -34.38 -0.42 4.73
N THR A 699 -33.64 -1.42 5.15
CA THR A 699 -34.16 -2.70 5.65
C THR A 699 -34.37 -2.71 7.17
N SER A 700 -33.79 -1.75 7.88
CA SER A 700 -34.06 -1.53 9.29
C SER A 700 -35.44 -0.87 9.42
N PRO A 701 -36.42 -1.47 10.11
CA PRO A 701 -37.71 -0.83 10.32
C PRO A 701 -37.51 0.53 10.99
N SER A 702 -37.91 1.59 10.30
CA SER A 702 -37.89 2.94 10.86
C SER A 702 -38.77 2.92 12.12
N PRO A 703 -38.37 3.57 13.22
CA PRO A 703 -39.25 3.75 14.39
C PRO A 703 -40.58 4.47 14.07
N ARG A 704 -40.78 4.92 12.82
CA ARG A 704 -42.05 5.48 12.36
C ARG A 704 -43.00 4.47 11.74
N ASP A 705 -42.53 3.25 11.47
CA ASP A 705 -43.34 2.17 10.85
C ASP A 705 -43.72 1.09 11.88
N ALA A 706 -43.47 1.32 13.16
CA ALA A 706 -43.90 0.49 14.32
C ALA A 706 -45.03 1.17 15.10
#